data_326844b72e94e9b5b2d879663e6fd52e
#
_entry.id   326844b72e94e9b5b2d879663e6fd52e
#
_cell.length_a   1.000
_cell.length_b   1.000
_cell.length_c   1.000
_cell.angle_alpha   90.00
_cell.angle_beta   90.00
_cell.angle_gamma   90.00
#
_symmetry.space_group_name_H-M   'P 1'
#
loop_
_entity.id
_entity.type
_entity.pdbx_description
1 polymer ?
#
loop_
_entity_poly.entity_id
_entity_poly.type
_entity_poly.pdbx_seq_one_letter_code
_entity_poly.pdbx_strand_id
1 'polypeptide(L)'
;MQSNTRAAQTSAHRRTCLWLVGVMLAAGTSACQTEEILVQTPVIVAEFDPTNGVIPTPNDILVDRETGLIAIPIDESTYDEKSAAEIDVIKVLNTREAWSTRSEAKLTFSGALDPLSVDVSTIQVFEAAPGQGFEPLTPSLRLEPADAPTAVVVEVPEGGWKPGAQVVVAALGGEDGLRGLRGEPVVADAAFWFLRLQESLIDNAKALPGATDEERLENAEKLEDIRLDLVTHFDAFEARGVSRNEITQLWSFHVTKAPELFMDKDAGKMPLPSDFLRNPQSGLVELPIKETYSDFKAHSVRAINQMDGFGLSSPLFFDLTLPIQPSTLSEESVRLFEMKADGSLRERSLDRQVRVDNKSFKLKVTDGILEQNTQHVLVITDALKTADGKSIEAMTAGILAMTDAPVVEDEKSTIASLDLESAQKLELVRGTTARALQGLAEAGTVARESIRGAWSFKTQDLKAPMMQMRNLAATTNTSPHPTVVERKSAWDAVWEFPIGIVSMFNVGEVIHGTLEVPNTLDHSTRERFDNGAWNRETLPFTLTLPSEMPEAGPLKVVIFGHALVTERRMLFAVADAMAQNGYATLAIDFPYHGSRTHCAYFGPTCYPDPLNEGEMLCPEPCQDGTVCVDDGRCVDNSGEGNYLNTWPVIPMFQASGATFLDLENLPGTRDHFYQAYADLSTLLRSIKEGDWKSITGYDFDTEVGYAGQSLGGILGTVFTAIQPTIARSVLNVPGGDLVSLFRNSEWFQPHFDKFVEENGFVLGSEEYDQMMLIAGWMLDAVDPQSYTPYLKKRSFDDEQPLSRDVIIQMATFDNVIPNSNTQVLSDLSGVPLYEYPASHAFLVVPVEPAYPFGMSDLSDMLTEGVYP
;
A
#
# COMPACT_ATOMS: atom_id res chain seq x y z
N MET A 1 9.04 -18.46 54.95
CA MET A 1 10.33 -18.19 55.66
C MET A 1 10.89 -16.89 55.07
N GLN A 2 10.72 -15.88 55.84
CA GLN A 2 11.64 -14.82 56.26
C GLN A 2 12.48 -14.22 55.09
N SER A 3 12.15 -13.03 54.69
CA SER A 3 12.51 -11.68 55.17
C SER A 3 13.94 -11.31 54.84
N ASN A 4 14.09 -10.25 54.06
CA ASN A 4 14.71 -9.05 54.58
C ASN A 4 14.70 -7.88 53.55
N THR A 5 14.13 -6.83 54.05
CA THR A 5 14.17 -5.42 53.63
C THR A 5 15.58 -4.86 53.51
N ARG A 6 15.84 -4.03 52.52
CA ARG A 6 16.68 -2.83 52.65
C ARG A 6 16.20 -1.75 51.70
N ALA A 7 15.71 -0.70 52.31
CA ALA A 7 15.41 0.60 51.67
C ALA A 7 16.71 1.29 51.27
N ALA A 8 16.73 1.84 50.10
CA ALA A 8 17.67 2.89 49.70
C ALA A 8 16.87 4.17 49.51
N GLN A 9 17.08 5.11 50.40
CA GLN A 9 16.63 6.49 50.26
C GLN A 9 17.45 7.17 49.17
N THR A 10 16.77 7.68 48.16
CA THR A 10 17.33 8.75 47.33
C THR A 10 16.59 10.05 47.63
N SER A 11 17.34 11.00 48.13
CA SER A 11 16.87 12.32 48.52
C SER A 11 16.53 13.15 47.25
N ALA A 12 15.23 13.47 47.13
CA ALA A 12 14.79 14.52 46.22
C ALA A 12 15.09 15.87 46.85
N HIS A 13 15.97 16.62 46.25
CA HIS A 13 16.13 18.04 46.53
C HIS A 13 15.01 18.82 45.88
N ARG A 14 13.95 19.12 46.64
CA ARG A 14 13.02 20.21 46.31
C ARG A 14 13.72 21.53 46.64
N ARG A 15 14.09 22.31 45.66
CA ARG A 15 14.39 23.74 45.85
C ARG A 15 13.05 24.48 45.74
N THR A 16 12.49 24.82 46.89
CA THR A 16 11.37 25.75 47.00
C THR A 16 11.99 27.16 47.00
N CYS A 17 11.83 27.94 45.94
CA CYS A 17 12.08 29.39 46.00
C CYS A 17 10.81 30.07 46.43
N LEU A 18 10.73 30.38 47.72
CA LEU A 18 9.82 31.40 48.23
C LEU A 18 10.52 32.74 48.06
N TRP A 19 9.88 33.71 47.39
CA TRP A 19 10.23 35.10 47.51
C TRP A 19 9.05 35.89 48.05
N LEU A 20 9.28 36.38 49.25
CA LEU A 20 8.41 37.30 50.01
C LEU A 20 8.49 38.69 49.38
N VAL A 21 7.34 39.31 49.19
CA VAL A 21 7.24 40.75 49.13
C VAL A 21 6.99 41.24 50.57
N GLY A 22 8.01 41.76 51.15
CA GLY A 22 7.93 42.45 52.46
C GLY A 22 8.10 43.96 52.29
N VAL A 23 7.01 44.72 52.40
CA VAL A 23 7.12 46.16 52.64
C VAL A 23 7.04 46.41 54.12
N MET A 24 8.13 47.02 54.68
CA MET A 24 8.14 47.55 56.03
C MET A 24 7.26 48.77 56.17
N LEU A 25 6.45 48.79 57.24
CA LEU A 25 6.11 50.03 57.93
C LEU A 25 6.16 49.73 59.41
N ALA A 26 7.13 50.37 60.09
CA ALA A 26 7.21 50.40 61.57
C ALA A 26 6.48 51.56 62.10
N ALA A 27 5.56 51.35 63.03
CA ALA A 27 5.36 52.15 64.28
C ALA A 27 4.11 51.64 65.02
N GLY A 28 4.32 51.12 66.20
CA GLY A 28 3.66 50.85 67.40
C GLY A 28 2.18 51.20 67.59
N THR A 29 1.45 50.20 68.13
CA THR A 29 0.78 50.23 69.42
C THR A 29 0.03 48.88 69.60
N SER A 30 0.05 48.34 70.79
CA SER A 30 -0.67 47.12 71.19
C SER A 30 -2.16 47.21 70.94
N ALA A 31 -2.68 46.24 70.23
CA ALA A 31 -4.05 45.74 70.30
C ALA A 31 -4.07 44.33 69.76
N CYS A 32 -4.73 43.41 70.43
CA CYS A 32 -5.01 42.05 69.97
C CYS A 32 -5.51 42.07 68.51
N GLN A 33 -4.71 41.71 67.60
CA GLN A 33 -5.14 41.38 66.23
C GLN A 33 -5.21 39.86 66.09
N THR A 34 -6.40 39.38 65.86
CA THR A 34 -6.63 38.11 65.21
C THR A 34 -5.80 38.17 63.90
N GLU A 35 -4.81 37.29 63.80
CA GLU A 35 -4.18 37.00 62.49
C GLU A 35 -5.27 36.45 61.59
N GLU A 36 -5.74 37.34 60.68
CA GLU A 36 -6.39 36.82 59.46
C GLU A 36 -5.32 36.02 58.70
N ILE A 37 -5.39 34.68 58.77
CA ILE A 37 -4.69 33.82 57.88
C ILE A 37 -5.25 34.15 56.50
N LEU A 38 -4.53 34.93 55.69
CA LEU A 38 -4.79 35.09 54.28
C LEU A 38 -4.63 33.68 53.65
N VAL A 39 -5.72 32.96 53.57
CA VAL A 39 -5.80 31.72 52.78
C VAL A 39 -5.60 32.18 51.36
N GLN A 40 -4.37 32.03 50.84
CA GLN A 40 -4.13 32.20 49.44
C GLN A 40 -5.00 31.17 48.70
N THR A 41 -5.95 31.64 47.95
CA THR A 41 -6.73 30.75 47.07
C THR A 41 -5.76 30.10 46.10
N PRO A 42 -5.66 28.78 46.05
CA PRO A 42 -4.76 28.15 45.09
C PRO A 42 -5.17 28.57 43.65
N VAL A 43 -4.22 28.88 42.82
CA VAL A 43 -4.42 29.30 41.44
C VAL A 43 -3.66 28.36 40.53
N ILE A 44 -4.15 28.18 39.31
CA ILE A 44 -3.43 27.51 38.22
C ILE A 44 -2.89 28.56 37.29
N VAL A 45 -1.62 28.48 36.92
CA VAL A 45 -0.93 29.44 36.05
C VAL A 45 -0.89 28.87 34.64
N ALA A 46 -1.31 29.64 33.65
CA ALA A 46 -0.99 29.40 32.23
C ALA A 46 0.50 29.73 32.05
N GLU A 47 1.32 28.70 31.80
CA GLU A 47 2.76 28.79 31.85
C GLU A 47 3.37 29.62 30.72
N PHE A 48 4.22 30.59 31.10
CA PHE A 48 4.96 31.41 30.15
C PHE A 48 6.29 31.87 30.75
N ASP A 49 7.35 31.17 30.40
CA ASP A 49 8.72 31.53 30.79
C ASP A 49 9.65 31.43 29.56
N PRO A 50 9.73 32.49 28.74
CA PRO A 50 10.55 32.49 27.54
C PRO A 50 12.04 32.32 27.83
N THR A 51 12.50 32.65 29.04
CA THR A 51 13.89 32.52 29.44
C THR A 51 14.28 31.04 29.59
N ASN A 52 13.36 30.24 30.07
CA ASN A 52 13.55 28.77 30.24
C ASN A 52 12.88 27.96 29.14
N GLY A 53 12.45 28.60 28.05
CA GLY A 53 11.84 27.91 26.90
C GLY A 53 10.42 27.37 27.15
N VAL A 54 9.77 27.75 28.23
CA VAL A 54 8.38 27.36 28.52
C VAL A 54 7.44 28.40 27.92
N ILE A 55 7.06 28.15 26.67
CA ILE A 55 6.15 29.01 25.92
C ILE A 55 5.15 28.15 25.14
N PRO A 56 3.95 28.67 24.82
CA PRO A 56 3.07 28.00 23.87
C PRO A 56 3.77 27.81 22.53
N THR A 57 3.53 26.66 21.90
CA THR A 57 4.16 26.31 20.62
C THR A 57 3.09 25.87 19.61
N PRO A 58 3.23 26.17 18.30
CA PRO A 58 4.24 27.05 17.68
C PRO A 58 4.08 28.51 18.09
N ASN A 59 5.12 29.37 17.99
CA ASN A 59 5.11 30.73 18.46
C ASN A 59 6.06 31.63 17.66
N ASP A 60 5.61 32.79 17.23
CA ASP A 60 6.40 33.75 16.47
C ASP A 60 7.51 34.45 17.30
N ILE A 61 7.45 34.32 18.63
CA ILE A 61 8.54 34.77 19.52
C ILE A 61 9.86 34.06 19.21
N LEU A 62 9.79 32.85 18.59
CA LEU A 62 10.93 32.10 18.15
C LEU A 62 11.40 32.44 16.74
N VAL A 63 10.88 33.50 16.11
CA VAL A 63 11.33 33.95 14.80
C VAL A 63 12.31 35.10 15.00
N ASP A 64 13.54 34.93 14.50
CA ASP A 64 14.55 35.97 14.52
C ASP A 64 14.18 37.13 13.59
N ARG A 65 14.15 38.35 14.10
CA ARG A 65 13.66 39.53 13.38
C ARG A 65 14.60 40.02 12.27
N GLU A 66 15.90 39.68 12.36
CA GLU A 66 16.88 40.11 11.36
C GLU A 66 16.88 39.18 10.17
N THR A 67 16.80 37.86 10.43
CA THR A 67 16.84 36.82 9.39
C THR A 67 15.47 36.44 8.89
N GLY A 68 14.42 36.61 9.70
CA GLY A 68 13.07 36.12 9.43
C GLY A 68 12.93 34.58 9.53
N LEU A 69 13.92 33.91 10.09
CA LEU A 69 13.91 32.45 10.26
C LEU A 69 13.53 32.08 11.70
N ILE A 70 12.98 30.87 11.84
CA ILE A 70 12.77 30.27 13.17
C ILE A 70 14.14 30.13 13.82
N ALA A 71 14.24 30.50 15.10
CA ALA A 71 15.47 30.50 15.88
C ALA A 71 15.25 29.81 17.24
N ILE A 72 14.92 28.52 17.21
CA ILE A 72 14.83 27.72 18.44
C ILE A 72 16.24 27.56 18.99
N PRO A 73 16.48 27.92 20.28
CA PRO A 73 17.81 27.83 20.87
C PRO A 73 18.38 26.41 20.84
N ILE A 74 19.66 26.27 20.47
CA ILE A 74 20.43 25.05 20.52
C ILE A 74 21.75 25.39 21.24
N ASP A 75 21.80 25.10 22.52
CA ASP A 75 22.98 25.26 23.35
C ASP A 75 23.35 23.95 24.07
N GLU A 76 24.36 23.98 24.94
CA GLU A 76 24.82 22.80 25.68
C GLU A 76 23.68 22.19 26.54
N SER A 77 22.78 23.00 27.09
CA SER A 77 21.64 22.51 27.88
C SER A 77 20.63 21.77 27.01
N THR A 78 20.43 22.21 25.77
CA THR A 78 19.57 21.54 24.79
C THR A 78 20.10 20.14 24.45
N TYR A 79 21.41 19.98 24.33
CA TYR A 79 22.03 18.66 24.07
C TYR A 79 21.92 17.71 25.27
N ASP A 80 21.84 18.23 26.48
CA ASP A 80 21.64 17.43 27.70
C ASP A 80 20.19 16.97 27.90
N GLU A 81 19.22 17.75 27.37
CA GLU A 81 17.79 17.54 27.59
C GLU A 81 17.08 16.83 26.42
N LYS A 82 17.58 16.99 25.21
CA LYS A 82 16.95 16.47 23.96
C LYS A 82 17.80 15.41 23.30
N SER A 83 17.14 14.49 22.63
CA SER A 83 17.82 13.49 21.82
C SER A 83 18.47 14.11 20.57
N ALA A 84 19.45 13.41 19.99
CA ALA A 84 20.09 13.86 18.76
C ALA A 84 19.09 14.01 17.60
N ALA A 85 18.07 13.16 17.54
CA ALA A 85 17.02 13.26 16.52
C ALA A 85 16.13 14.49 16.72
N GLU A 86 15.78 14.85 17.97
CA GLU A 86 15.05 16.10 18.26
C GLU A 86 15.86 17.32 17.91
N ILE A 87 17.17 17.30 18.17
CA ILE A 87 18.09 18.37 17.77
C ILE A 87 18.16 18.52 16.25
N ASP A 88 18.18 17.42 15.49
CA ASP A 88 18.17 17.48 14.04
C ASP A 88 16.86 18.09 13.50
N VAL A 89 15.73 17.79 14.14
CA VAL A 89 14.46 18.47 13.82
C VAL A 89 14.57 19.98 14.04
N ILE A 90 15.09 20.41 15.20
CA ILE A 90 15.27 21.84 15.51
C ILE A 90 16.19 22.50 14.47
N LYS A 91 17.30 21.88 14.10
CA LYS A 91 18.20 22.41 13.05
C LYS A 91 17.49 22.64 11.74
N VAL A 92 16.61 21.72 11.31
CA VAL A 92 15.84 21.88 10.10
C VAL A 92 14.77 22.97 10.26
N LEU A 93 14.07 23.01 11.39
CA LEU A 93 13.10 24.08 11.67
C LEU A 93 13.77 25.46 11.63
N ASN A 94 14.96 25.61 12.17
CA ASN A 94 15.72 26.85 12.15
C ASN A 94 16.18 27.30 10.75
N THR A 95 15.91 26.54 9.70
CA THR A 95 16.09 26.98 8.31
C THR A 95 14.83 27.53 7.66
N ARG A 96 13.69 27.57 8.40
CA ARG A 96 12.37 27.92 7.88
C ARG A 96 11.93 29.30 8.27
N GLU A 97 11.12 29.92 7.41
CA GLU A 97 10.54 31.25 7.66
C GLU A 97 9.27 31.18 8.54
N ALA A 98 8.61 30.03 8.64
CA ALA A 98 7.32 29.88 9.32
C ALA A 98 7.05 28.39 9.69
N TRP A 99 5.97 28.17 10.45
CA TRP A 99 5.58 26.89 10.98
C TRP A 99 4.78 26.06 9.97
N SER A 100 4.77 24.74 10.15
CA SER A 100 4.04 23.82 9.28
C SER A 100 2.53 24.10 9.25
N THR A 101 1.91 23.85 8.09
CA THR A 101 0.44 23.82 7.96
C THR A 101 -0.23 22.76 8.83
N ARG A 102 0.55 21.86 9.42
CA ARG A 102 0.08 20.76 10.28
C ARG A 102 0.60 20.84 11.71
N SER A 103 1.09 22.01 12.15
CA SER A 103 1.53 22.21 13.53
C SER A 103 0.34 22.33 14.48
N GLU A 104 0.21 21.44 15.45
CA GLU A 104 -0.72 21.58 16.56
C GLU A 104 -0.25 22.72 17.48
N ALA A 105 -1.21 23.50 18.03
CA ALA A 105 -0.88 24.56 18.98
C ALA A 105 -1.10 24.06 20.40
N LYS A 106 -0.03 24.14 21.24
CA LYS A 106 -0.02 23.58 22.60
C LYS A 106 0.28 24.64 23.63
N LEU A 107 -0.49 24.63 24.72
CA LEU A 107 -0.31 25.46 25.92
C LEU A 107 -0.28 24.59 27.16
N THR A 108 0.65 24.85 28.09
CA THR A 108 0.81 24.14 29.35
C THR A 108 0.35 24.96 30.55
N PHE A 109 0.03 24.27 31.65
CA PHE A 109 -0.48 24.85 32.89
C PHE A 109 0.21 24.22 34.09
N SER A 110 0.39 25.01 35.15
CA SER A 110 1.05 24.57 36.40
C SER A 110 0.29 23.53 37.20
N GLY A 111 -0.94 23.21 36.82
CA GLY A 111 -1.81 22.23 37.48
C GLY A 111 -2.92 21.74 36.58
N ALA A 112 -3.61 20.68 37.04
CA ALA A 112 -4.65 20.04 36.24
C ALA A 112 -5.92 20.89 36.09
N LEU A 113 -6.38 21.03 34.87
CA LEU A 113 -7.61 21.74 34.51
C LEU A 113 -8.86 20.86 34.69
N ASP A 114 -9.99 21.52 34.95
CA ASP A 114 -11.31 20.90 34.81
C ASP A 114 -11.66 20.78 33.32
N PRO A 115 -11.81 19.57 32.81
CA PRO A 115 -12.13 19.37 31.39
C PRO A 115 -13.42 20.07 30.94
N LEU A 116 -14.38 20.28 31.86
CA LEU A 116 -15.63 20.97 31.55
C LEU A 116 -15.47 22.49 31.38
N SER A 117 -14.35 23.08 31.82
CA SER A 117 -14.02 24.47 31.59
C SER A 117 -13.23 24.73 30.32
N VAL A 118 -12.85 23.69 29.59
CA VAL A 118 -12.05 23.82 28.35
C VAL A 118 -12.96 23.66 27.15
N ASP A 119 -13.30 24.74 26.52
CA ASP A 119 -14.12 24.77 25.32
C ASP A 119 -13.74 25.99 24.41
N VAL A 120 -14.47 26.14 23.31
CA VAL A 120 -14.23 27.23 22.33
C VAL A 120 -14.49 28.62 22.85
N SER A 121 -15.14 28.79 24.01
CA SER A 121 -15.33 30.09 24.67
C SER A 121 -14.12 30.46 25.51
N THR A 122 -13.41 29.48 26.06
CA THR A 122 -12.24 29.65 26.93
C THR A 122 -10.91 29.47 26.20
N ILE A 123 -10.89 28.75 25.08
CA ILE A 123 -9.76 28.69 24.14
C ILE A 123 -10.23 29.24 22.80
N GLN A 124 -9.88 30.43 22.49
CA GLN A 124 -10.30 31.12 21.26
C GLN A 124 -9.20 31.14 20.23
N VAL A 125 -9.54 30.79 18.99
CA VAL A 125 -8.60 30.70 17.86
C VAL A 125 -9.09 31.54 16.71
N PHE A 126 -8.18 32.31 16.13
CA PHE A 126 -8.43 33.15 14.97
C PHE A 126 -7.37 32.88 13.91
N GLU A 127 -7.78 32.92 12.65
CA GLU A 127 -6.88 32.77 11.51
C GLU A 127 -7.06 33.94 10.56
N ALA A 128 -5.96 34.56 10.17
CA ALA A 128 -5.92 35.61 9.17
C ALA A 128 -5.13 35.14 7.96
N ALA A 129 -5.81 34.82 6.86
CA ALA A 129 -5.14 34.55 5.59
C ALA A 129 -4.51 35.87 5.04
N PRO A 130 -3.48 35.78 4.18
CA PRO A 130 -2.80 36.93 3.64
C PRO A 130 -3.77 37.98 3.03
N GLY A 131 -3.75 39.19 3.57
CA GLY A 131 -4.63 40.29 3.13
C GLY A 131 -6.09 40.23 3.62
N GLN A 132 -6.41 39.30 4.50
CA GLN A 132 -7.75 39.17 5.14
C GLN A 132 -7.70 39.57 6.60
N GLY A 133 -8.86 39.80 7.20
CA GLY A 133 -8.98 40.02 8.64
C GLY A 133 -8.95 38.69 9.42
N PHE A 134 -8.83 38.80 10.75
CA PHE A 134 -8.91 37.63 11.63
C PHE A 134 -10.33 37.08 11.68
N GLU A 135 -10.49 35.86 11.21
CA GLU A 135 -11.73 35.10 11.25
C GLU A 135 -11.68 34.09 12.41
N PRO A 136 -12.76 34.00 13.23
CA PRO A 136 -12.80 33.02 14.30
C PRO A 136 -12.90 31.61 13.75
N LEU A 137 -12.14 30.68 14.35
CA LEU A 137 -12.24 29.25 14.09
C LEU A 137 -12.90 28.56 15.29
N THR A 138 -13.54 27.43 15.01
CA THR A 138 -14.04 26.48 16.04
C THR A 138 -13.07 25.32 16.08
N PRO A 139 -12.04 25.35 16.96
CA PRO A 139 -11.03 24.32 17.01
C PRO A 139 -11.57 23.05 17.66
N SER A 140 -11.01 21.90 17.26
CA SER A 140 -11.01 20.72 18.11
C SER A 140 -9.95 20.89 19.20
N LEU A 141 -10.27 20.51 20.43
CA LEU A 141 -9.39 20.63 21.59
C LEU A 141 -9.11 19.25 22.17
N ARG A 142 -7.82 18.94 22.35
CA ARG A 142 -7.37 17.72 23.02
C ARG A 142 -6.68 18.06 24.35
N LEU A 143 -6.99 17.28 25.38
CA LEU A 143 -6.46 17.47 26.72
C LEU A 143 -5.37 16.43 27.01
N GLU A 144 -4.25 16.87 27.58
CA GLU A 144 -3.12 16.02 27.90
C GLU A 144 -2.63 16.17 29.35
N PRO A 145 -2.54 15.07 30.14
CA PRO A 145 -3.23 13.80 29.96
C PRO A 145 -4.76 13.95 30.11
N ALA A 146 -5.54 13.03 29.55
CA ALA A 146 -7.01 13.18 29.45
C ALA A 146 -7.74 13.24 30.80
N ASP A 147 -7.26 12.56 31.82
CA ASP A 147 -7.88 12.44 33.16
C ASP A 147 -7.48 13.53 34.15
N ALA A 148 -6.31 14.16 33.95
CA ALA A 148 -5.83 15.26 34.79
C ALA A 148 -5.00 16.25 33.92
N PRO A 149 -5.65 16.96 32.99
CA PRO A 149 -4.96 17.69 31.93
C PRO A 149 -4.15 18.87 32.45
N THR A 150 -2.88 18.89 32.19
CA THR A 150 -1.96 19.99 32.39
C THR A 150 -1.55 20.69 31.10
N ALA A 151 -2.09 20.23 29.96
CA ALA A 151 -1.92 20.88 28.69
C ALA A 151 -3.22 20.84 27.87
N VAL A 152 -3.43 21.89 27.07
CA VAL A 152 -4.46 21.97 26.05
C VAL A 152 -3.77 22.03 24.68
N VAL A 153 -4.19 21.13 23.78
CA VAL A 153 -3.75 21.10 22.39
C VAL A 153 -4.91 21.55 21.52
N VAL A 154 -4.67 22.59 20.73
CA VAL A 154 -5.53 22.99 19.62
C VAL A 154 -5.14 22.14 18.44
N GLU A 155 -6.01 21.22 18.06
CA GLU A 155 -5.79 20.34 16.94
C GLU A 155 -5.83 21.10 15.61
N VAL A 156 -5.09 20.59 14.64
CA VAL A 156 -5.04 21.16 13.30
C VAL A 156 -6.42 21.07 12.65
N PRO A 157 -6.95 22.15 12.06
CA PRO A 157 -8.21 22.12 11.33
C PRO A 157 -8.21 21.05 10.20
N GLU A 158 -9.38 20.54 9.86
CA GLU A 158 -9.52 19.71 8.67
C GLU A 158 -8.96 20.46 7.45
N GLY A 159 -8.03 19.84 6.75
CA GLY A 159 -7.30 20.46 5.61
C GLY A 159 -6.05 21.25 6.00
N GLY A 160 -5.73 21.43 7.28
CA GLY A 160 -4.56 22.19 7.77
C GLY A 160 -4.86 23.67 7.98
N TRP A 161 -3.91 24.37 8.58
CA TRP A 161 -3.91 25.83 8.63
C TRP A 161 -3.74 26.39 7.21
N LYS A 162 -4.38 27.54 6.91
CA LYS A 162 -4.24 28.18 5.61
C LYS A 162 -2.79 28.62 5.38
N PRO A 163 -2.19 28.25 4.25
CA PRO A 163 -0.82 28.64 3.95
C PRO A 163 -0.61 30.15 3.94
N GLY A 164 0.42 30.61 4.68
CA GLY A 164 0.74 32.01 4.84
C GLY A 164 -0.19 32.77 5.78
N ALA A 165 -1.10 32.10 6.46
CA ALA A 165 -1.94 32.73 7.48
C ALA A 165 -1.14 33.01 8.74
N GLN A 166 -1.62 33.99 9.50
CA GLN A 166 -1.29 34.17 10.89
C GLN A 166 -2.41 33.57 11.75
N VAL A 167 -2.04 32.69 12.66
CA VAL A 167 -2.95 32.10 13.64
C VAL A 167 -2.71 32.78 14.98
N VAL A 168 -3.80 33.15 15.66
CA VAL A 168 -3.78 33.74 17.00
C VAL A 168 -4.59 32.86 17.92
N VAL A 169 -4.02 32.51 19.07
CA VAL A 169 -4.66 31.67 20.08
C VAL A 169 -4.68 32.40 21.40
N ALA A 170 -5.84 32.41 22.06
CA ALA A 170 -6.02 32.99 23.37
C ALA A 170 -6.63 32.01 24.34
N ALA A 171 -6.09 31.93 25.56
CA ALA A 171 -6.65 31.20 26.69
C ALA A 171 -7.23 32.20 27.69
N LEU A 172 -8.51 32.05 28.07
CA LEU A 172 -9.24 32.97 28.90
C LEU A 172 -9.40 32.45 30.32
N GLY A 173 -9.12 33.30 31.30
CA GLY A 173 -9.44 33.13 32.70
C GLY A 173 -10.65 33.96 33.10
N GLY A 174 -10.69 34.38 34.34
CA GLY A 174 -11.80 35.22 34.85
C GLY A 174 -12.97 34.38 35.41
N GLU A 175 -14.16 35.01 35.52
CA GLU A 175 -15.29 34.36 36.18
C GLU A 175 -15.87 33.21 35.39
N ASP A 176 -15.94 33.32 34.08
CA ASP A 176 -16.44 32.31 33.14
C ASP A 176 -15.31 31.58 32.36
N GLY A 177 -14.03 31.73 32.79
CA GLY A 177 -12.87 31.23 32.12
C GLY A 177 -12.44 29.82 32.58
N LEU A 178 -11.25 29.43 32.15
CA LEU A 178 -10.60 28.16 32.53
C LEU A 178 -10.53 27.98 34.05
N ARG A 179 -10.72 26.76 34.50
CA ARG A 179 -10.70 26.35 35.92
C ARG A 179 -9.84 25.10 36.11
N GLY A 180 -9.29 24.98 37.33
CA GLY A 180 -8.70 23.75 37.80
C GLY A 180 -9.75 22.74 38.28
N LEU A 181 -9.34 21.50 38.52
CA LEU A 181 -10.20 20.39 38.96
C LEU A 181 -10.99 20.67 40.25
N ARG A 182 -10.54 21.58 41.07
CA ARG A 182 -11.20 21.98 42.32
C ARG A 182 -11.88 23.36 42.23
N GLY A 183 -12.01 23.90 41.03
CA GLY A 183 -12.54 25.23 40.76
C GLY A 183 -11.53 26.37 40.96
N GLU A 184 -10.24 26.08 41.06
CA GLU A 184 -9.17 27.06 41.12
C GLU A 184 -9.20 27.95 39.85
N PRO A 185 -9.10 29.26 39.96
CA PRO A 185 -9.03 30.12 38.79
C PRO A 185 -7.70 29.95 38.06
N VAL A 186 -7.76 29.95 36.72
CA VAL A 186 -6.55 30.03 35.88
C VAL A 186 -6.17 31.50 35.74
N VAL A 187 -4.89 31.79 35.98
CA VAL A 187 -4.33 33.13 35.89
C VAL A 187 -3.11 33.18 34.94
N ALA A 188 -2.79 34.35 34.47
CA ALA A 188 -1.59 34.58 33.67
C ALA A 188 -0.30 34.35 34.47
N ASP A 189 0.73 33.87 33.82
CA ASP A 189 2.09 33.91 34.37
C ASP A 189 2.54 35.34 34.64
N ALA A 190 3.45 35.52 35.60
CA ALA A 190 3.95 36.83 35.98
C ALA A 190 4.62 37.59 34.78
N ALA A 191 5.39 36.87 33.95
CA ALA A 191 6.00 37.46 32.76
C ALA A 191 4.94 37.85 31.72
N PHE A 192 3.94 36.98 31.50
CA PHE A 192 2.84 37.29 30.60
C PHE A 192 1.94 38.41 31.09
N TRP A 193 1.80 38.56 32.43
CA TRP A 193 1.06 39.64 33.00
C TRP A 193 1.58 41.03 32.54
N PHE A 194 2.91 41.23 32.45
CA PHE A 194 3.51 42.46 31.95
C PHE A 194 3.18 42.72 30.47
N LEU A 195 3.06 41.68 29.66
CA LEU A 195 2.75 41.82 28.23
C LEU A 195 1.34 42.37 27.96
N ARG A 196 0.44 42.28 28.93
CA ARG A 196 -0.92 42.81 28.83
C ARG A 196 -0.99 44.35 29.03
N LEU A 197 0.09 44.97 29.55
CA LEU A 197 0.11 46.40 29.81
C LEU A 197 0.05 47.19 28.49
N GLN A 198 -0.71 48.30 28.53
CA GLN A 198 -0.78 49.21 27.38
C GLN A 198 0.43 50.14 27.31
N GLU A 199 1.07 50.39 28.46
CA GLU A 199 2.22 51.25 28.60
C GLU A 199 3.53 50.53 28.30
N SER A 200 4.55 51.26 27.85
CA SER A 200 5.89 50.75 27.60
C SER A 200 6.51 50.12 28.85
N LEU A 201 7.03 48.90 28.70
CA LEU A 201 7.77 48.22 29.76
C LEU A 201 9.13 48.88 30.02
N ILE A 202 9.75 49.54 29.04
CA ILE A 202 11.01 50.25 29.16
C ILE A 202 10.84 51.44 30.10
N ASP A 203 9.75 52.21 29.95
CA ASP A 203 9.43 53.33 30.82
C ASP A 203 9.10 52.89 32.25
N ASN A 204 8.65 51.67 32.41
CA ASN A 204 8.26 51.07 33.68
C ASN A 204 9.20 49.97 34.14
N ALA A 205 10.44 49.92 33.66
CA ALA A 205 11.40 48.85 33.91
C ALA A 205 11.61 48.52 35.40
N LYS A 206 11.44 49.50 36.28
CA LYS A 206 11.56 49.29 37.73
C LYS A 206 10.54 48.35 38.32
N ALA A 207 9.43 48.10 37.64
CA ALA A 207 8.40 47.18 38.06
C ALA A 207 8.75 45.71 37.70
N LEU A 208 9.66 45.49 36.80
CA LEU A 208 10.05 44.17 36.38
C LEU A 208 11.00 43.48 37.38
N PRO A 209 11.03 42.13 37.39
CA PRO A 209 11.99 41.38 38.21
C PRO A 209 13.41 41.64 37.72
N GLY A 210 14.40 41.68 38.64
CA GLY A 210 15.79 41.86 38.40
C GLY A 210 16.54 42.31 39.65
N ALA A 211 17.75 41.88 39.89
CA ALA A 211 18.54 42.19 41.06
C ALA A 211 19.14 43.63 40.98
N THR A 212 19.33 44.13 39.76
CA THR A 212 19.85 45.46 39.47
C THR A 212 18.92 46.24 38.55
N ASP A 213 19.06 47.57 38.50
CA ASP A 213 18.29 48.40 37.55
C ASP A 213 18.67 48.07 36.08
N GLU A 214 19.91 47.62 35.85
CA GLU A 214 20.41 47.22 34.55
C GLU A 214 19.74 45.90 34.07
N GLU A 215 19.64 44.90 34.93
CA GLU A 215 18.90 43.68 34.66
C GLU A 215 17.41 43.92 34.43
N ARG A 216 16.80 44.79 35.19
CA ARG A 216 15.38 45.18 35.02
C ARG A 216 15.13 45.85 33.67
N LEU A 217 16.07 46.70 33.24
CA LEU A 217 15.98 47.34 31.93
C LEU A 217 16.16 46.31 30.80
N GLU A 218 17.15 45.41 30.90
CA GLU A 218 17.34 44.37 29.94
C GLU A 218 16.12 43.46 29.83
N ASN A 219 15.51 43.08 30.95
CA ASN A 219 14.28 42.29 30.97
C ASN A 219 13.11 43.06 30.37
N ALA A 220 13.05 44.38 30.61
CA ALA A 220 12.04 45.26 30.02
C ALA A 220 12.18 45.31 28.49
N GLU A 221 13.41 45.47 27.98
CA GLU A 221 13.65 45.51 26.53
C GLU A 221 13.25 44.21 25.84
N LYS A 222 13.62 43.07 26.40
CA LYS A 222 13.24 41.76 25.87
C LYS A 222 11.73 41.55 25.83
N LEU A 223 11.00 41.88 26.88
CA LEU A 223 9.56 41.74 26.97
C LEU A 223 8.81 42.79 26.17
N GLU A 224 9.36 43.99 26.00
CA GLU A 224 8.72 45.08 25.23
C GLU A 224 8.53 44.70 23.78
N ASP A 225 9.53 44.03 23.19
CA ASP A 225 9.44 43.54 21.82
C ASP A 225 8.28 42.55 21.63
N ILE A 226 8.13 41.59 22.56
CA ILE A 226 7.02 40.66 22.58
C ILE A 226 5.67 41.36 22.79
N ARG A 227 5.64 42.37 23.72
CA ARG A 227 4.45 43.13 23.99
C ARG A 227 3.96 43.88 22.74
N LEU A 228 4.88 44.49 22.00
CA LEU A 228 4.55 45.25 20.79
C LEU A 228 3.97 44.33 19.71
N ASP A 229 4.44 43.11 19.57
CA ASP A 229 3.88 42.10 18.64
C ASP A 229 2.44 41.71 19.03
N LEU A 230 2.13 41.66 20.33
CA LEU A 230 0.83 41.25 20.85
C LEU A 230 -0.20 42.37 20.97
N VAL A 231 0.22 43.67 20.97
CA VAL A 231 -0.67 44.82 21.17
C VAL A 231 -1.88 44.80 20.24
N THR A 232 -1.64 44.57 18.94
CA THR A 232 -2.72 44.58 17.94
C THR A 232 -3.71 43.43 18.15
N HIS A 233 -3.23 42.27 18.66
CA HIS A 233 -4.07 41.14 19.00
C HIS A 233 -4.90 41.43 20.25
N PHE A 234 -4.33 41.98 21.31
CA PHE A 234 -5.07 42.43 22.49
C PHE A 234 -6.16 43.43 22.12
N ASP A 235 -5.84 44.44 21.29
CA ASP A 235 -6.83 45.44 20.83
C ASP A 235 -7.97 44.77 20.03
N ALA A 236 -7.66 43.75 19.23
CA ALA A 236 -8.66 43.00 18.50
C ALA A 236 -9.60 42.20 19.42
N PHE A 237 -9.10 41.64 20.51
CA PHE A 237 -9.90 40.96 21.53
C PHE A 237 -10.76 41.96 22.33
N GLU A 238 -10.20 43.09 22.74
CA GLU A 238 -10.95 44.17 23.43
C GLU A 238 -12.10 44.69 22.55
N ALA A 239 -11.88 44.89 21.26
CA ALA A 239 -12.92 45.28 20.30
C ALA A 239 -14.06 44.27 20.20
N ARG A 240 -13.83 43.03 20.59
CA ARG A 240 -14.82 41.93 20.65
C ARG A 240 -15.43 41.74 22.03
N GLY A 241 -15.05 42.60 23.00
CA GLY A 241 -15.58 42.59 24.36
C GLY A 241 -14.84 41.68 25.34
N VAL A 242 -13.70 41.12 24.97
CA VAL A 242 -12.85 40.35 25.86
C VAL A 242 -11.83 41.28 26.52
N SER A 243 -11.88 41.39 27.84
CA SER A 243 -10.92 42.23 28.59
C SER A 243 -9.52 41.62 28.57
N ARG A 244 -8.49 42.47 28.41
CA ARG A 244 -7.10 42.02 28.53
C ARG A 244 -6.83 41.27 29.85
N ASN A 245 -7.54 41.65 30.94
CA ASN A 245 -7.38 40.99 32.24
C ASN A 245 -7.90 39.54 32.26
N GLU A 246 -8.83 39.20 31.38
CA GLU A 246 -9.36 37.82 31.25
C GLU A 246 -8.44 36.96 30.43
N ILE A 247 -7.56 37.51 29.59
CA ILE A 247 -6.63 36.74 28.77
C ILE A 247 -5.46 36.28 29.63
N THR A 248 -5.38 34.98 29.89
CA THR A 248 -4.31 34.38 30.69
C THR A 248 -3.10 34.02 29.86
N GLN A 249 -3.30 33.77 28.55
CA GLN A 249 -2.25 33.58 27.57
C GLN A 249 -2.76 34.00 26.20
N LEU A 250 -1.89 34.63 25.40
CA LEU A 250 -2.12 35.04 24.02
C LEU A 250 -0.81 34.88 23.23
N TRP A 251 -0.89 34.23 22.08
CA TRP A 251 0.26 34.12 21.20
C TRP A 251 -0.17 34.02 19.75
N SER A 252 0.77 34.19 18.84
CA SER A 252 0.56 33.97 17.40
C SER A 252 1.67 33.16 16.76
N PHE A 253 1.36 32.60 15.60
CA PHE A 253 2.34 31.98 14.73
C PHE A 253 1.96 32.14 13.26
N HIS A 254 2.96 32.27 12.40
CA HIS A 254 2.79 32.29 10.96
C HIS A 254 2.94 30.90 10.38
N VAL A 255 2.10 30.60 9.38
CA VAL A 255 2.05 29.32 8.68
C VAL A 255 2.86 29.42 7.38
N THR A 256 3.62 28.39 7.06
CA THR A 256 4.49 28.37 5.86
C THR A 256 3.70 28.56 4.56
N LYS A 257 4.38 29.18 3.58
CA LYS A 257 3.93 29.27 2.18
C LYS A 257 4.65 28.28 1.28
N ALA A 258 5.58 27.52 1.83
CA ALA A 258 6.24 26.46 1.08
C ALA A 258 5.31 25.25 0.99
N PRO A 259 5.30 24.51 -0.13
CA PRO A 259 4.63 23.21 -0.18
C PRO A 259 5.30 22.24 0.77
N GLU A 260 4.51 21.54 1.56
CA GLU A 260 5.00 20.47 2.43
C GLU A 260 4.65 19.10 1.84
N LEU A 261 5.59 18.16 1.93
CA LEU A 261 5.32 16.77 1.58
C LEU A 261 4.42 16.15 2.66
N PHE A 262 3.21 15.71 2.25
CA PHE A 262 2.29 15.05 3.17
C PHE A 262 2.89 13.75 3.70
N MET A 263 3.08 13.69 5.02
CA MET A 263 3.39 12.52 5.82
C MET A 263 2.56 12.59 7.11
N ASP A 264 1.24 12.50 6.95
CA ASP A 264 0.25 12.67 8.02
C ASP A 264 -0.72 11.49 8.00
N LYS A 265 -0.48 10.53 8.91
CA LYS A 265 -1.29 9.32 9.04
C LYS A 265 -2.71 9.64 9.52
N ASP A 266 -2.87 10.62 10.39
CA ASP A 266 -4.16 10.97 10.98
C ASP A 266 -5.06 11.65 9.96
N ALA A 267 -4.48 12.46 9.09
CA ALA A 267 -5.17 12.99 7.91
C ALA A 267 -5.39 11.95 6.80
N GLY A 268 -4.82 10.74 6.92
CA GLY A 268 -4.87 9.71 5.90
C GLY A 268 -4.07 10.04 4.64
N LYS A 269 -3.13 10.97 4.73
CA LYS A 269 -2.30 11.46 3.63
C LYS A 269 -0.84 11.04 3.82
N MET A 270 -0.49 9.93 3.19
CA MET A 270 0.86 9.36 3.22
C MET A 270 1.32 9.06 1.80
N PRO A 271 2.63 9.15 1.52
CA PRO A 271 3.16 8.61 0.26
C PRO A 271 2.87 7.12 0.13
N LEU A 272 2.54 6.68 -1.09
CA LEU A 272 2.21 5.30 -1.41
C LEU A 272 3.10 4.79 -2.57
N PRO A 273 3.77 3.64 -2.40
CA PRO A 273 3.94 2.87 -1.18
C PRO A 273 4.88 3.53 -0.17
N SER A 274 4.81 3.11 1.10
CA SER A 274 5.70 3.62 2.16
C SER A 274 5.85 2.62 3.30
N ASP A 275 7.07 2.45 3.82
CA ASP A 275 7.34 1.62 4.99
C ASP A 275 6.71 2.15 6.29
N PHE A 276 6.21 3.38 6.33
CA PHE A 276 5.34 3.88 7.40
C PHE A 276 4.04 3.07 7.55
N LEU A 277 3.65 2.39 6.48
CA LEU A 277 2.47 1.53 6.41
C LEU A 277 2.81 0.05 6.59
N ARG A 278 3.92 -0.25 7.25
CA ARG A 278 4.34 -1.61 7.61
C ARG A 278 4.51 -1.74 9.11
N ASN A 279 4.13 -2.89 9.63
CA ASN A 279 4.33 -3.22 11.04
C ASN A 279 5.80 -3.62 11.27
N PRO A 280 6.53 -2.97 12.17
CA PRO A 280 7.95 -3.22 12.38
C PRO A 280 8.25 -4.59 13.01
N GLN A 281 7.29 -5.21 13.74
CA GLN A 281 7.49 -6.50 14.37
C GLN A 281 7.19 -7.66 13.41
N SER A 282 6.08 -7.61 12.68
CA SER A 282 5.69 -8.65 11.72
C SER A 282 6.34 -8.48 10.35
N GLY A 283 6.73 -7.27 9.99
CA GLY A 283 7.20 -6.90 8.65
C GLY A 283 6.09 -6.84 7.60
N LEU A 284 4.83 -7.07 7.99
CA LEU A 284 3.68 -7.04 7.07
C LEU A 284 3.18 -5.62 6.85
N VAL A 285 2.45 -5.42 5.76
CA VAL A 285 1.71 -4.18 5.51
C VAL A 285 0.64 -3.99 6.60
N GLU A 286 0.42 -2.76 7.02
CA GLU A 286 -0.53 -2.40 8.07
C GLU A 286 -1.30 -1.13 7.66
N LEU A 287 -2.24 -1.30 6.74
CA LEU A 287 -3.17 -0.24 6.35
C LEU A 287 -4.32 -0.15 7.34
N PRO A 288 -4.79 1.04 7.70
CA PRO A 288 -5.93 1.21 8.58
C PRO A 288 -7.23 0.75 7.90
N ILE A 289 -8.09 0.05 8.64
CA ILE A 289 -9.43 -0.32 8.21
C ILE A 289 -10.41 0.60 8.93
N LYS A 290 -11.06 1.48 8.19
CA LYS A 290 -12.05 2.44 8.73
C LYS A 290 -13.45 1.80 8.73
N GLU A 291 -14.27 2.14 9.72
CA GLU A 291 -15.68 1.71 9.78
C GLU A 291 -16.52 2.19 8.58
N THR A 292 -16.05 3.25 7.91
CA THR A 292 -16.71 3.81 6.73
C THR A 292 -16.38 3.08 5.43
N TYR A 293 -15.48 2.09 5.45
CA TYR A 293 -15.14 1.34 4.24
C TYR A 293 -16.29 0.41 3.84
N SER A 294 -16.52 0.27 2.52
CA SER A 294 -17.38 -0.78 2.00
C SER A 294 -16.77 -2.16 2.34
N ASP A 295 -17.62 -3.19 2.34
CA ASP A 295 -17.18 -4.57 2.60
C ASP A 295 -16.06 -4.98 1.63
N PHE A 296 -16.18 -4.64 0.35
CA PHE A 296 -15.15 -4.84 -0.67
C PHE A 296 -13.82 -4.19 -0.28
N LYS A 297 -13.83 -2.89 0.08
CA LYS A 297 -12.60 -2.17 0.45
C LYS A 297 -11.97 -2.72 1.73
N ALA A 298 -12.81 -2.98 2.74
CA ALA A 298 -12.35 -3.55 4.00
C ALA A 298 -11.74 -4.95 3.81
N HIS A 299 -12.36 -5.77 2.96
CA HIS A 299 -11.87 -7.11 2.61
C HIS A 299 -10.54 -7.05 1.87
N SER A 300 -10.43 -6.21 0.85
CA SER A 300 -9.19 -6.01 0.10
C SER A 300 -8.03 -5.51 0.98
N VAL A 301 -8.31 -4.56 1.89
CA VAL A 301 -7.30 -4.06 2.84
C VAL A 301 -6.85 -5.15 3.81
N ARG A 302 -7.76 -5.99 4.32
CA ARG A 302 -7.37 -7.15 5.16
C ARG A 302 -6.41 -8.09 4.44
N ALA A 303 -6.64 -8.36 3.16
CA ALA A 303 -5.77 -9.22 2.37
C ALA A 303 -4.40 -8.57 2.11
N ILE A 304 -4.34 -7.25 1.88
CA ILE A 304 -3.07 -6.51 1.75
C ILE A 304 -2.28 -6.54 3.05
N ASN A 305 -2.95 -6.45 4.19
CA ASN A 305 -2.31 -6.51 5.50
C ASN A 305 -1.67 -7.88 5.83
N GLN A 306 -1.84 -8.87 4.96
CA GLN A 306 -1.11 -10.14 5.02
C GLN A 306 0.14 -10.16 4.14
N MET A 307 0.41 -9.11 3.35
CA MET A 307 1.55 -9.03 2.44
C MET A 307 2.79 -8.52 3.19
N ASP A 308 3.97 -8.98 2.80
CA ASP A 308 5.26 -8.59 3.40
C ASP A 308 5.90 -7.36 2.73
N GLY A 309 5.25 -6.77 1.76
CA GLY A 309 5.68 -5.61 0.99
C GLY A 309 4.65 -5.18 -0.04
N PHE A 310 5.01 -4.19 -0.84
CA PHE A 310 4.12 -3.57 -1.82
C PHE A 310 4.31 -4.14 -3.23
N GLY A 311 3.44 -3.75 -4.16
CA GLY A 311 3.52 -4.20 -5.55
C GLY A 311 4.78 -3.76 -6.29
N LEU A 312 5.09 -4.47 -7.38
CA LEU A 312 6.31 -4.28 -8.18
C LEU A 312 6.07 -3.39 -9.40
N SER A 313 4.85 -3.38 -9.92
CA SER A 313 4.49 -2.73 -11.20
C SER A 313 3.58 -1.51 -11.01
N SER A 314 3.00 -1.38 -9.84
CA SER A 314 2.05 -0.33 -9.52
C SER A 314 2.70 1.05 -9.48
N PRO A 315 1.97 2.13 -9.83
CA PRO A 315 2.49 3.48 -9.70
C PRO A 315 2.72 3.87 -8.24
N LEU A 316 3.58 4.87 -8.03
CA LEU A 316 3.81 5.50 -6.74
C LEU A 316 3.04 6.83 -6.72
N PHE A 317 2.57 7.20 -5.52
CA PHE A 317 1.82 8.44 -5.30
C PHE A 317 2.39 9.23 -4.13
N PHE A 318 2.36 10.53 -4.24
CA PHE A 318 2.55 11.44 -3.10
C PHE A 318 1.82 12.75 -3.34
N ASP A 319 1.52 13.45 -2.26
CA ASP A 319 0.82 14.73 -2.28
C ASP A 319 1.64 15.82 -1.59
N LEU A 320 1.42 17.05 -2.01
CA LEU A 320 1.94 18.27 -1.37
C LEU A 320 0.77 19.12 -0.87
N THR A 321 1.04 19.94 0.14
CA THR A 321 0.04 20.89 0.68
C THR A 321 -0.30 22.02 -0.29
N LEU A 322 0.64 22.40 -1.14
CA LEU A 322 0.51 23.49 -2.12
C LEU A 322 0.97 23.05 -3.51
N PRO A 323 0.44 23.71 -4.59
CA PRO A 323 0.82 23.39 -5.94
C PRO A 323 2.26 23.80 -6.27
N ILE A 324 2.89 23.00 -7.11
CA ILE A 324 4.21 23.29 -7.67
C ILE A 324 4.09 23.85 -9.10
N GLN A 325 5.20 24.37 -9.61
CA GLN A 325 5.35 24.67 -11.04
C GLN A 325 5.62 23.36 -11.81
N PRO A 326 4.69 22.88 -12.65
CA PRO A 326 4.83 21.56 -13.32
C PRO A 326 6.14 21.35 -14.07
N SER A 327 6.72 22.40 -14.63
CA SER A 327 8.00 22.31 -15.34
C SER A 327 9.21 21.99 -14.46
N THR A 328 9.05 22.06 -13.13
CA THR A 328 10.09 21.69 -12.15
C THR A 328 10.06 20.20 -11.78
N LEU A 329 9.01 19.48 -12.20
CA LEU A 329 8.93 18.03 -12.04
C LEU A 329 9.81 17.37 -13.10
N SER A 330 10.99 16.92 -12.71
CA SER A 330 12.05 16.45 -13.61
C SER A 330 12.80 15.26 -13.03
N GLU A 331 13.76 14.73 -13.79
CA GLU A 331 14.68 13.68 -13.31
C GLU A 331 15.61 14.16 -12.20
N GLU A 332 15.83 15.45 -12.05
CA GLU A 332 16.62 16.02 -10.96
C GLU A 332 15.80 16.22 -9.70
N SER A 333 14.50 16.47 -9.83
CA SER A 333 13.63 16.85 -8.72
C SER A 333 13.00 15.67 -7.96
N VAL A 334 12.67 14.57 -8.64
CA VAL A 334 12.05 13.38 -8.04
C VAL A 334 12.74 12.14 -8.58
N ARG A 335 13.39 11.37 -7.71
CA ARG A 335 14.27 10.27 -8.08
C ARG A 335 13.97 9.03 -7.25
N LEU A 336 13.99 7.86 -7.88
CA LEU A 336 13.77 6.57 -7.23
C LEU A 336 15.04 5.73 -7.28
N PHE A 337 15.42 5.18 -6.15
CA PHE A 337 16.60 4.31 -6.02
C PHE A 337 16.22 2.95 -5.46
N GLU A 338 16.75 1.91 -6.07
CA GLU A 338 16.66 0.51 -5.65
C GLU A 338 17.93 0.14 -4.88
N MET A 339 17.78 -0.41 -3.68
CA MET A 339 18.90 -0.85 -2.84
C MET A 339 19.23 -2.31 -3.17
N LYS A 340 20.39 -2.55 -3.75
CA LYS A 340 20.86 -3.90 -4.03
C LYS A 340 21.36 -4.61 -2.78
N ALA A 341 21.46 -5.94 -2.86
CA ALA A 341 21.93 -6.76 -1.75
C ALA A 341 23.35 -6.41 -1.24
N ASP A 342 24.20 -5.85 -2.10
CA ASP A 342 25.53 -5.36 -1.75
C ASP A 342 25.54 -3.94 -1.13
N GLY A 343 24.36 -3.35 -0.95
CA GLY A 343 24.17 -2.00 -0.43
C GLY A 343 24.34 -0.89 -1.48
N SER A 344 24.71 -1.21 -2.72
CA SER A 344 24.76 -0.22 -3.79
C SER A 344 23.35 0.23 -4.22
N LEU A 345 23.26 1.46 -4.73
CA LEU A 345 22.01 2.06 -5.15
C LEU A 345 21.95 2.13 -6.68
N ARG A 346 20.85 1.64 -7.24
CA ARG A 346 20.54 1.75 -8.65
C ARG A 346 19.39 2.74 -8.84
N GLU A 347 19.61 3.78 -9.62
CA GLU A 347 18.54 4.68 -10.00
C GLU A 347 17.59 4.02 -11.00
N ARG A 348 16.29 4.26 -10.83
CA ARG A 348 15.23 3.77 -11.70
C ARG A 348 14.66 4.93 -12.52
N SER A 349 14.38 4.66 -13.79
CA SER A 349 13.72 5.62 -14.67
C SER A 349 12.23 5.74 -14.35
N LEU A 350 11.73 6.99 -14.31
CA LEU A 350 10.34 7.28 -13.94
C LEU A 350 9.65 8.10 -15.05
N ASP A 351 8.43 7.71 -15.39
CA ASP A 351 7.43 8.63 -15.92
C ASP A 351 6.82 9.40 -14.74
N ARG A 352 6.79 10.72 -14.84
CA ARG A 352 6.38 11.63 -13.78
C ARG A 352 5.19 12.43 -14.23
N GLN A 353 4.07 12.22 -13.57
CA GLN A 353 2.82 12.90 -13.87
C GLN A 353 2.38 13.71 -12.66
N VAL A 354 1.93 14.94 -12.93
CA VAL A 354 1.26 15.78 -11.93
C VAL A 354 -0.21 15.88 -12.29
N ARG A 355 -1.10 15.81 -11.31
CA ARG A 355 -2.54 15.96 -11.50
C ARG A 355 -2.92 17.41 -11.76
N VAL A 356 -4.18 17.64 -12.15
CA VAL A 356 -4.72 18.97 -12.50
C VAL A 356 -4.56 19.99 -11.37
N ASP A 357 -4.54 19.55 -10.12
CA ASP A 357 -4.34 20.40 -8.94
C ASP A 357 -2.88 20.86 -8.73
N ASN A 358 -1.93 20.33 -9.50
CA ASN A 358 -0.48 20.56 -9.43
C ASN A 358 0.15 20.29 -8.05
N LYS A 359 -0.51 19.48 -7.21
CA LYS A 359 -0.03 19.11 -5.89
C LYS A 359 -0.09 17.60 -5.60
N SER A 360 -0.74 16.83 -6.47
CA SER A 360 -0.82 15.37 -6.39
C SER A 360 -0.05 14.74 -7.54
N PHE A 361 0.76 13.73 -7.24
CA PHE A 361 1.73 13.15 -8.17
C PHE A 361 1.51 11.66 -8.35
N LYS A 362 1.72 11.21 -9.59
CA LYS A 362 1.73 9.80 -9.97
C LYS A 362 3.03 9.51 -10.72
N LEU A 363 3.78 8.54 -10.23
CA LEU A 363 5.05 8.12 -10.82
C LEU A 363 4.92 6.68 -11.29
N LYS A 364 5.44 6.37 -12.47
CA LYS A 364 5.50 4.99 -12.96
C LYS A 364 6.94 4.66 -13.38
N VAL A 365 7.42 3.50 -12.97
CA VAL A 365 8.73 2.98 -13.42
C VAL A 365 8.63 2.62 -14.90
N THR A 366 9.65 3.02 -15.70
CA THR A 366 9.64 2.85 -17.15
C THR A 366 10.77 1.95 -17.68
N ASP A 367 11.75 1.64 -16.87
CA ASP A 367 12.89 0.76 -17.21
C ASP A 367 12.68 -0.70 -16.76
N GLY A 368 11.43 -1.13 -16.64
CA GLY A 368 11.02 -2.46 -16.24
C GLY A 368 10.03 -2.44 -15.07
N ILE A 369 10.03 -3.49 -14.27
CA ILE A 369 9.34 -3.55 -12.98
C ILE A 369 10.35 -3.41 -11.84
N LEU A 370 9.88 -3.11 -10.63
CA LEU A 370 10.72 -3.12 -9.43
C LEU A 370 11.17 -4.55 -9.10
N GLU A 371 12.35 -4.67 -8.51
CA GLU A 371 12.84 -5.98 -8.06
C GLU A 371 12.05 -6.44 -6.83
N GLN A 372 11.70 -7.73 -6.76
CA GLN A 372 10.97 -8.30 -5.62
C GLN A 372 11.80 -8.31 -4.34
N ASN A 373 11.14 -8.32 -3.19
CA ASN A 373 11.74 -8.42 -1.86
C ASN A 373 12.90 -7.40 -1.63
N THR A 374 12.75 -6.21 -2.21
CA THR A 374 13.82 -5.22 -2.33
C THR A 374 13.39 -3.88 -1.73
N GLN A 375 14.30 -3.23 -1.03
CA GLN A 375 14.10 -1.89 -0.50
C GLN A 375 14.33 -0.85 -1.59
N HIS A 376 13.45 0.15 -1.61
CA HIS A 376 13.50 1.29 -2.50
C HIS A 376 13.44 2.58 -1.69
N VAL A 377 14.05 3.64 -2.20
CA VAL A 377 13.99 4.97 -1.58
C VAL A 377 13.65 6.00 -2.65
N LEU A 378 12.55 6.73 -2.43
CA LEU A 378 12.22 7.89 -3.24
C LEU A 378 12.78 9.15 -2.59
N VAL A 379 13.40 10.01 -3.41
CA VAL A 379 14.05 11.24 -2.99
C VAL A 379 13.47 12.41 -3.75
N ILE A 380 13.10 13.47 -3.06
CA ILE A 380 12.67 14.75 -3.62
C ILE A 380 13.72 15.80 -3.26
N THR A 381 14.19 16.54 -4.28
CA THR A 381 15.21 17.57 -4.11
C THR A 381 14.61 18.98 -4.14
N ASP A 382 15.44 19.97 -3.84
CA ASP A 382 15.13 21.39 -3.93
C ASP A 382 14.91 21.90 -5.37
N ALA A 383 15.07 21.04 -6.36
CA ALA A 383 14.71 21.32 -7.75
C ALA A 383 13.19 21.34 -7.98
N LEU A 384 12.38 20.67 -7.10
CA LEU A 384 10.93 20.74 -7.14
C LEU A 384 10.46 22.05 -6.46
N LYS A 385 9.84 22.94 -7.25
CA LYS A 385 9.56 24.31 -6.81
C LYS A 385 8.17 24.78 -7.18
N THR A 386 7.67 25.73 -6.42
CA THR A 386 6.50 26.54 -6.73
C THR A 386 6.76 27.53 -7.88
N ALA A 387 5.72 28.19 -8.36
CA ALA A 387 5.84 29.22 -9.40
C ALA A 387 6.65 30.44 -8.94
N ASP A 388 6.70 30.74 -7.66
CA ASP A 388 7.50 31.80 -7.05
C ASP A 388 8.91 31.34 -6.61
N GLY A 389 9.28 30.09 -6.95
CA GLY A 389 10.62 29.54 -6.77
C GLY A 389 10.91 28.94 -5.39
N LYS A 390 9.93 28.81 -4.51
CA LYS A 390 10.10 28.16 -3.21
C LYS A 390 10.21 26.65 -3.39
N SER A 391 11.18 26.04 -2.70
CA SER A 391 11.32 24.59 -2.62
C SER A 391 10.28 23.99 -1.68
N ILE A 392 10.07 22.66 -1.78
CA ILE A 392 9.23 21.95 -0.82
C ILE A 392 9.90 21.83 0.55
N GLU A 393 9.11 21.59 1.57
CA GLU A 393 9.56 21.29 2.93
C GLU A 393 9.05 19.90 3.39
N ALA A 394 9.79 19.24 4.24
CA ALA A 394 9.35 17.99 4.87
C ALA A 394 8.55 18.31 6.14
N MET A 395 7.44 17.63 6.38
CA MET A 395 6.80 17.63 7.71
C MET A 395 7.71 16.97 8.76
N THR A 396 7.42 17.12 10.03
CA THR A 396 8.26 16.58 11.14
C THR A 396 8.54 15.09 10.98
N ALA A 397 7.54 14.28 10.64
CA ALA A 397 7.74 12.85 10.37
C ALA A 397 8.74 12.61 9.21
N GLY A 398 8.69 13.44 8.17
CA GLY A 398 9.65 13.38 7.05
C GLY A 398 11.06 13.80 7.46
N ILE A 399 11.21 14.82 8.31
CA ILE A 399 12.51 15.22 8.85
C ILE A 399 13.12 14.07 9.65
N LEU A 400 12.34 13.48 10.56
CA LEU A 400 12.75 12.35 11.38
C LEU A 400 13.06 11.09 10.54
N ALA A 401 12.34 10.86 9.43
CA ALA A 401 12.64 9.78 8.50
C ALA A 401 13.99 9.94 7.78
N MET A 402 14.49 11.15 7.68
CA MET A 402 15.77 11.47 7.01
C MET A 402 16.93 11.69 7.98
N THR A 403 16.71 11.79 9.30
CA THR A 403 17.78 12.01 10.28
C THR A 403 18.73 10.81 10.37
N ASP A 404 19.99 11.07 10.62
CA ASP A 404 20.98 10.02 10.86
C ASP A 404 20.88 9.45 12.29
N ALA A 405 20.33 10.23 13.23
CA ALA A 405 20.16 9.84 14.62
C ALA A 405 19.00 8.85 14.78
N PRO A 406 19.14 7.78 15.59
CA PRO A 406 18.07 6.81 15.81
C PRO A 406 16.91 7.44 16.61
N VAL A 407 15.67 7.07 16.27
CA VAL A 407 14.46 7.47 17.00
C VAL A 407 14.01 6.42 18.01
N VAL A 408 14.66 5.26 18.04
CA VAL A 408 14.49 4.22 19.06
C VAL A 408 15.86 3.76 19.55
N GLU A 409 16.09 3.80 20.86
CA GLU A 409 17.27 3.25 21.53
C GLU A 409 16.85 2.48 22.77
N ASP A 410 17.50 1.35 23.05
CA ASP A 410 17.23 0.51 24.21
C ASP A 410 15.71 0.20 24.41
N GLU A 411 15.00 -0.11 23.32
CA GLU A 411 13.55 -0.36 23.29
C GLU A 411 12.68 0.81 23.80
N LYS A 412 13.18 2.03 23.67
CA LYS A 412 12.46 3.26 24.04
C LYS A 412 12.50 4.27 22.90
N SER A 413 11.42 5.07 22.82
CA SER A 413 11.42 6.25 21.95
C SER A 413 12.46 7.25 22.44
N THR A 414 13.31 7.77 21.54
CA THR A 414 14.22 8.90 21.80
C THR A 414 13.51 10.24 21.60
N ILE A 415 12.30 10.25 21.06
CA ILE A 415 11.49 11.43 20.85
C ILE A 415 10.44 11.51 21.96
N ALA A 416 10.51 12.53 22.78
CA ALA A 416 9.66 12.66 23.98
C ALA A 416 8.14 12.70 23.65
N SER A 417 7.75 13.18 22.48
CA SER A 417 6.36 13.30 22.04
C SER A 417 5.81 12.05 21.32
N LEU A 418 6.65 11.04 21.04
CA LEU A 418 6.23 9.82 20.34
C LEU A 418 6.17 8.62 21.29
N ASP A 419 5.06 7.88 21.25
CA ASP A 419 4.98 6.57 21.87
C ASP A 419 5.92 5.56 21.17
N LEU A 420 6.22 4.46 21.84
CA LEU A 420 7.19 3.48 21.35
C LEU A 420 6.75 2.83 20.03
N GLU A 421 5.46 2.56 19.84
CA GLU A 421 4.96 1.94 18.61
C GLU A 421 5.14 2.87 17.42
N SER A 422 4.77 4.13 17.56
CA SER A 422 4.97 5.18 16.55
C SER A 422 6.45 5.39 16.25
N ALA A 423 7.30 5.41 17.28
CA ALA A 423 8.74 5.53 17.11
C ALA A 423 9.34 4.32 16.38
N GLN A 424 8.88 3.09 16.64
CA GLN A 424 9.34 1.89 15.94
C GLN A 424 8.96 1.89 14.46
N LYS A 425 7.75 2.33 14.11
CA LYS A 425 7.33 2.52 12.70
C LYS A 425 8.20 3.54 12.00
N LEU A 426 8.47 4.65 12.64
CA LEU A 426 9.36 5.69 12.12
C LEU A 426 10.80 5.18 11.96
N GLU A 427 11.32 4.41 12.92
CA GLU A 427 12.67 3.83 12.87
C GLU A 427 12.85 2.87 11.68
N LEU A 428 11.81 2.10 11.33
CA LEU A 428 11.82 1.23 10.17
C LEU A 428 12.09 2.02 8.88
N VAL A 429 11.38 3.13 8.69
CA VAL A 429 11.59 4.02 7.54
C VAL A 429 12.94 4.72 7.60
N ARG A 430 13.26 5.32 8.76
CA ARG A 430 14.50 6.06 8.98
C ARG A 430 15.75 5.20 8.72
N GLY A 431 15.76 4.00 9.29
CA GLY A 431 16.94 3.13 9.18
C GLY A 431 17.29 2.75 7.74
N THR A 432 16.30 2.64 6.86
CA THR A 432 16.51 2.39 5.43
C THR A 432 16.81 3.69 4.68
N THR A 433 16.00 4.74 4.92
CA THR A 433 16.14 6.03 4.23
C THR A 433 17.49 6.67 4.52
N ALA A 434 17.90 6.80 5.79
CA ALA A 434 19.17 7.41 6.18
C ALA A 434 20.38 6.70 5.54
N ARG A 435 20.38 5.36 5.55
CA ARG A 435 21.43 4.56 4.88
C ARG A 435 21.52 4.86 3.38
N ALA A 436 20.36 4.93 2.70
CA ALA A 436 20.32 5.24 1.28
C ALA A 436 20.83 6.67 1.01
N LEU A 437 20.38 7.65 1.80
CA LEU A 437 20.79 9.04 1.65
C LEU A 437 22.30 9.23 1.89
N GLN A 438 22.86 8.53 2.85
CA GLN A 438 24.30 8.50 3.09
C GLN A 438 25.04 7.93 1.87
N GLY A 439 24.59 6.78 1.33
CA GLY A 439 25.20 6.17 0.14
C GLY A 439 25.12 7.06 -1.10
N LEU A 440 24.02 7.79 -1.29
CA LEU A 440 23.86 8.75 -2.39
C LEU A 440 24.81 9.94 -2.25
N ALA A 441 24.99 10.45 -1.05
CA ALA A 441 25.92 11.55 -0.77
C ALA A 441 27.39 11.12 -0.96
N GLU A 442 27.78 9.94 -0.45
CA GLU A 442 29.12 9.38 -0.61
C GLU A 442 29.47 9.11 -2.08
N ALA A 443 28.50 8.66 -2.87
CA ALA A 443 28.63 8.47 -4.32
C ALA A 443 28.60 9.77 -5.13
N GLY A 444 28.29 10.92 -4.50
CA GLY A 444 28.10 12.20 -5.17
C GLY A 444 26.90 12.22 -6.14
N THR A 445 25.94 11.32 -5.95
CA THR A 445 24.77 11.17 -6.83
C THR A 445 23.68 12.19 -6.52
N VAL A 446 23.45 12.47 -5.22
CA VAL A 446 22.55 13.51 -4.72
C VAL A 446 23.23 14.18 -3.53
N ALA A 447 23.33 15.51 -3.59
CA ALA A 447 23.88 16.28 -2.47
C ALA A 447 22.88 16.26 -1.29
N ARG A 448 23.37 15.95 -0.09
CA ARG A 448 22.52 15.82 1.12
C ARG A 448 21.72 17.07 1.39
N GLU A 449 22.32 18.24 1.22
CA GLU A 449 21.72 19.55 1.42
C GLU A 449 20.65 19.91 0.40
N SER A 450 20.62 19.25 -0.76
CA SER A 450 19.54 19.45 -1.76
C SER A 450 18.27 18.66 -1.45
N ILE A 451 18.34 17.66 -0.57
CA ILE A 451 17.20 16.78 -0.29
C ILE A 451 16.17 17.51 0.57
N ARG A 452 14.91 17.46 0.15
CA ARG A 452 13.77 18.08 0.82
C ARG A 452 12.74 17.09 1.31
N GLY A 453 12.74 15.86 0.78
CA GLY A 453 11.88 14.78 1.23
C GLY A 453 12.42 13.45 0.77
N ALA A 454 12.30 12.42 1.60
CA ALA A 454 12.61 11.06 1.23
C ALA A 454 11.87 10.06 2.12
N TRP A 455 11.56 8.89 1.55
CA TRP A 455 11.00 7.76 2.28
C TRP A 455 11.33 6.45 1.59
N SER A 456 11.35 5.39 2.38
CA SER A 456 11.56 4.03 1.89
C SER A 456 10.27 3.24 1.75
N PHE A 457 10.31 2.22 0.90
CA PHE A 457 9.32 1.16 0.84
C PHE A 457 9.96 -0.15 0.38
N LYS A 458 9.38 -1.28 0.80
CA LYS A 458 9.80 -2.62 0.40
C LYS A 458 8.80 -3.23 -0.57
N THR A 459 9.27 -3.81 -1.67
CA THR A 459 8.44 -4.64 -2.55
C THR A 459 8.21 -6.04 -1.96
N GLN A 460 7.07 -6.65 -2.28
CA GLN A 460 6.70 -7.98 -1.78
C GLN A 460 7.63 -9.09 -2.28
N ASP A 461 7.72 -10.16 -1.51
CA ASP A 461 8.38 -11.40 -1.90
C ASP A 461 7.42 -12.26 -2.74
N LEU A 462 7.74 -12.46 -4.01
CA LEU A 462 6.99 -13.35 -4.89
C LEU A 462 7.46 -14.80 -4.81
N LYS A 463 8.72 -14.99 -4.43
CA LYS A 463 9.40 -16.29 -4.54
C LYS A 463 8.90 -17.28 -3.49
N ALA A 464 8.84 -16.87 -2.22
CA ALA A 464 8.47 -17.78 -1.15
C ALA A 464 7.02 -18.34 -1.31
N PRO A 465 5.97 -17.52 -1.51
CA PRO A 465 4.62 -18.05 -1.69
C PRO A 465 4.49 -18.88 -2.97
N MET A 466 5.14 -18.50 -4.08
CA MET A 466 5.07 -19.25 -5.32
C MET A 466 5.80 -20.59 -5.22
N MET A 467 6.95 -20.65 -4.52
CA MET A 467 7.65 -21.91 -4.25
C MET A 467 6.82 -22.84 -3.38
N GLN A 468 6.07 -22.33 -2.43
CA GLN A 468 5.13 -23.12 -1.63
C GLN A 468 4.06 -23.77 -2.52
N MET A 469 3.44 -23.01 -3.42
CA MET A 469 2.42 -23.52 -4.34
C MET A 469 3.00 -24.52 -5.33
N ARG A 470 4.15 -24.23 -5.91
CA ARG A 470 4.86 -25.16 -6.82
C ARG A 470 5.15 -26.53 -6.19
N ASN A 471 5.51 -26.53 -4.91
CA ASN A 471 5.91 -27.75 -4.21
C ASN A 471 4.76 -28.39 -3.40
N LEU A 472 3.55 -27.85 -3.49
CA LEU A 472 2.43 -28.24 -2.64
C LEU A 472 2.12 -29.75 -2.71
N ALA A 473 2.03 -30.32 -3.91
CA ALA A 473 1.75 -31.74 -4.09
C ALA A 473 2.83 -32.66 -3.48
N ALA A 474 4.10 -32.23 -3.49
CA ALA A 474 5.17 -32.95 -2.85
C ALA A 474 5.11 -32.85 -1.32
N THR A 475 4.84 -31.67 -0.78
CA THR A 475 4.77 -31.42 0.67
C THR A 475 3.54 -32.07 1.32
N THR A 476 2.45 -32.23 0.57
CA THR A 476 1.20 -32.87 1.02
C THR A 476 1.18 -34.38 0.77
N ASN A 477 2.25 -34.98 0.18
CA ASN A 477 2.32 -36.39 -0.23
C ASN A 477 1.14 -36.81 -1.10
N THR A 478 0.68 -35.93 -2.00
CA THR A 478 -0.36 -36.23 -2.96
C THR A 478 0.16 -37.26 -3.98
N SER A 479 -0.67 -38.23 -4.37
CA SER A 479 -0.27 -39.31 -5.29
C SER A 479 0.09 -38.71 -6.67
N PRO A 480 1.27 -39.04 -7.24
CA PRO A 480 1.60 -38.62 -8.61
C PRO A 480 1.01 -39.53 -9.69
N HIS A 481 0.39 -40.63 -9.30
CA HIS A 481 -0.07 -41.67 -10.23
C HIS A 481 -1.43 -41.32 -10.82
N PRO A 482 -1.55 -41.26 -12.16
CA PRO A 482 -2.81 -41.04 -12.84
C PRO A 482 -3.71 -42.26 -12.80
N THR A 483 -5.02 -42.06 -12.86
CA THR A 483 -6.02 -43.12 -12.97
C THR A 483 -6.78 -42.92 -14.28
N VAL A 484 -6.85 -43.97 -15.09
CA VAL A 484 -7.62 -44.00 -16.35
C VAL A 484 -9.09 -44.23 -16.04
N VAL A 485 -9.96 -43.39 -16.61
CA VAL A 485 -11.40 -43.53 -16.53
C VAL A 485 -11.95 -44.10 -17.84
N GLU A 486 -11.50 -43.58 -18.98
CA GLU A 486 -12.00 -43.95 -20.29
C GLU A 486 -10.89 -43.86 -21.35
N ARG A 487 -11.01 -44.73 -22.40
CA ARG A 487 -10.18 -44.67 -23.61
C ARG A 487 -11.08 -44.59 -24.82
N LYS A 488 -10.76 -43.71 -25.75
CA LYS A 488 -11.49 -43.51 -26.98
C LYS A 488 -10.56 -43.51 -28.19
N SER A 489 -11.07 -43.98 -29.32
CA SER A 489 -10.37 -43.65 -30.58
C SER A 489 -10.47 -42.15 -30.86
N ALA A 490 -9.53 -41.62 -31.64
CA ALA A 490 -9.59 -40.23 -32.06
C ALA A 490 -10.91 -39.90 -32.77
N TRP A 491 -11.46 -40.84 -33.50
CA TRP A 491 -12.72 -40.67 -34.20
C TRP A 491 -13.95 -40.57 -33.29
N ASP A 492 -13.96 -41.29 -32.19
CA ASP A 492 -15.03 -41.20 -31.19
C ASP A 492 -14.88 -39.90 -30.34
N ALA A 493 -13.64 -39.54 -30.03
CA ALA A 493 -13.32 -38.37 -29.20
C ALA A 493 -13.53 -37.01 -29.92
N VAL A 494 -13.45 -36.98 -31.25
CA VAL A 494 -13.60 -35.76 -32.05
C VAL A 494 -14.94 -35.02 -31.78
N TRP A 495 -15.98 -35.81 -31.47
CA TRP A 495 -17.32 -35.29 -31.17
C TRP A 495 -17.44 -34.62 -29.80
N GLU A 496 -16.41 -34.74 -28.97
CA GLU A 496 -16.34 -34.07 -27.66
C GLU A 496 -15.74 -32.69 -27.77
N PHE A 497 -15.24 -32.28 -28.93
CA PHE A 497 -14.70 -30.95 -29.12
C PHE A 497 -15.81 -29.89 -29.01
N PRO A 498 -15.66 -28.90 -28.11
CA PRO A 498 -16.77 -28.04 -27.77
C PRO A 498 -17.25 -27.10 -28.90
N ILE A 499 -16.40 -26.84 -29.89
CA ILE A 499 -16.60 -25.78 -30.91
C ILE A 499 -16.74 -26.36 -32.33
N GLY A 500 -17.04 -27.62 -32.47
CA GLY A 500 -17.24 -28.23 -33.81
C GLY A 500 -16.34 -29.41 -34.08
N ILE A 501 -15.90 -29.60 -35.34
CA ILE A 501 -15.05 -30.72 -35.74
C ILE A 501 -13.64 -30.24 -36.02
N VAL A 502 -12.66 -30.89 -35.41
CA VAL A 502 -11.23 -30.61 -35.62
C VAL A 502 -10.54 -31.81 -36.28
N SER A 503 -9.39 -31.57 -36.88
CA SER A 503 -8.56 -32.66 -37.40
C SER A 503 -7.97 -33.47 -36.26
N MET A 504 -8.06 -34.81 -36.37
CA MET A 504 -7.43 -35.75 -35.44
C MET A 504 -6.79 -36.92 -36.19
N PHE A 505 -6.36 -36.76 -37.44
CA PHE A 505 -5.84 -37.84 -38.29
C PHE A 505 -4.53 -38.44 -37.76
N ASN A 506 -3.73 -37.63 -37.07
CA ASN A 506 -2.46 -38.06 -36.49
C ASN A 506 -2.58 -38.49 -35.04
N VAL A 507 -3.79 -38.33 -34.44
CA VAL A 507 -4.08 -38.81 -33.08
C VAL A 507 -4.51 -40.27 -33.12
N GLY A 508 -3.84 -41.11 -32.37
CA GLY A 508 -4.14 -42.57 -32.30
C GLY A 508 -5.18 -42.89 -31.22
N GLU A 509 -5.04 -42.34 -30.04
CA GLU A 509 -5.91 -42.61 -28.90
C GLU A 509 -6.10 -41.34 -28.05
N VAL A 510 -7.26 -41.21 -27.43
CA VAL A 510 -7.60 -40.23 -26.41
C VAL A 510 -7.89 -40.97 -25.10
N ILE A 511 -7.27 -40.51 -24.03
CA ILE A 511 -7.38 -41.06 -22.69
C ILE A 511 -7.94 -39.98 -21.76
N HIS A 512 -9.10 -40.24 -21.17
CA HIS A 512 -9.63 -39.49 -20.07
C HIS A 512 -9.29 -40.17 -18.75
N GLY A 513 -8.83 -39.40 -17.79
CA GLY A 513 -8.45 -39.94 -16.50
C GLY A 513 -8.50 -38.85 -15.42
N THR A 514 -7.99 -39.18 -14.25
CA THR A 514 -7.96 -38.31 -13.09
C THR A 514 -6.60 -38.30 -12.41
N LEU A 515 -6.29 -37.18 -11.79
CA LEU A 515 -5.15 -36.99 -10.89
C LEU A 515 -5.65 -36.55 -9.52
N GLU A 516 -4.94 -36.92 -8.47
CA GLU A 516 -5.14 -36.38 -7.15
C GLU A 516 -4.34 -35.08 -7.03
N VAL A 517 -4.99 -33.97 -6.62
CA VAL A 517 -4.35 -32.67 -6.41
C VAL A 517 -4.69 -32.12 -5.04
N PRO A 518 -3.77 -31.37 -4.42
CA PRO A 518 -4.09 -30.62 -3.20
C PRO A 518 -4.80 -29.30 -3.57
N ASN A 519 -6.04 -29.14 -3.13
CA ASN A 519 -6.81 -27.93 -3.32
C ASN A 519 -6.78 -27.07 -2.05
N THR A 520 -6.30 -25.84 -2.17
CA THR A 520 -6.16 -24.87 -1.07
C THR A 520 -7.34 -23.90 -0.96
N LEU A 521 -8.29 -23.95 -1.90
CA LEU A 521 -9.41 -23.03 -1.94
C LEU A 521 -10.55 -23.50 -1.02
N ASP A 522 -11.05 -22.58 -0.22
CA ASP A 522 -12.34 -22.72 0.46
C ASP A 522 -13.44 -22.41 -0.54
N HIS A 523 -14.33 -23.35 -0.78
CA HIS A 523 -15.39 -23.21 -1.77
C HIS A 523 -16.40 -22.11 -1.43
N SER A 524 -16.59 -21.80 -0.14
CA SER A 524 -17.57 -20.81 0.31
C SER A 524 -17.06 -19.38 0.08
N THR A 525 -15.78 -19.12 0.34
CA THR A 525 -15.14 -17.82 0.15
C THR A 525 -14.47 -17.69 -1.21
N ARG A 526 -14.14 -18.81 -1.82
CA ARG A 526 -13.31 -18.91 -3.04
C ARG A 526 -11.89 -18.37 -2.89
N GLU A 527 -11.42 -18.30 -1.67
CA GLU A 527 -10.08 -17.90 -1.29
C GLU A 527 -9.32 -19.06 -0.69
N ARG A 528 -8.01 -18.94 -0.55
CA ARG A 528 -7.23 -19.96 0.15
C ARG A 528 -7.58 -19.98 1.64
N PHE A 529 -7.56 -21.14 2.24
CA PHE A 529 -7.72 -21.26 3.67
C PHE A 529 -6.68 -20.43 4.44
N ASP A 530 -7.10 -19.62 5.37
CA ASP A 530 -6.23 -18.71 6.16
C ASP A 530 -5.12 -19.43 6.93
N ASN A 531 -5.34 -20.67 7.31
CA ASN A 531 -4.42 -21.48 8.12
C ASN A 531 -3.49 -22.38 7.30
N GLY A 532 -3.46 -22.23 5.97
CA GLY A 532 -2.70 -23.07 5.06
C GLY A 532 -3.25 -24.50 4.94
N ALA A 533 -4.51 -24.74 5.31
CA ALA A 533 -5.21 -26.01 5.10
C ALA A 533 -5.37 -26.30 3.59
N TRP A 534 -5.63 -27.54 3.29
CA TRP A 534 -5.90 -28.02 1.94
C TRP A 534 -6.80 -29.24 1.99
N ASN A 535 -7.52 -29.48 0.90
CA ASN A 535 -8.34 -30.66 0.70
C ASN A 535 -7.79 -31.48 -0.47
N ARG A 536 -8.08 -32.79 -0.49
CA ARG A 536 -7.83 -33.60 -1.67
C ARG A 536 -8.93 -33.39 -2.69
N GLU A 537 -8.54 -33.11 -3.92
CA GLU A 537 -9.44 -33.01 -5.05
C GLU A 537 -9.04 -34.01 -6.14
N THR A 538 -10.01 -34.57 -6.82
CA THR A 538 -9.81 -35.43 -7.99
C THR A 538 -9.96 -34.59 -9.25
N LEU A 539 -8.84 -34.28 -9.90
CA LEU A 539 -8.77 -33.41 -11.07
C LEU A 539 -8.79 -34.21 -12.35
N PRO A 540 -9.77 -34.04 -13.23
CA PRO A 540 -9.79 -34.74 -14.51
C PRO A 540 -8.73 -34.22 -15.47
N PHE A 541 -8.18 -35.12 -16.26
CA PHE A 541 -7.28 -34.80 -17.36
C PHE A 541 -7.76 -35.40 -18.68
N THR A 542 -7.30 -34.85 -19.79
CA THR A 542 -7.41 -35.42 -21.13
C THR A 542 -6.01 -35.53 -21.74
N LEU A 543 -5.66 -36.72 -22.24
CA LEU A 543 -4.40 -37.02 -22.89
C LEU A 543 -4.67 -37.51 -24.31
N THR A 544 -3.99 -36.95 -25.30
CA THR A 544 -3.97 -37.46 -26.67
C THR A 544 -2.61 -38.07 -26.98
N LEU A 545 -2.61 -39.23 -27.61
CA LEU A 545 -1.42 -39.96 -28.03
C LEU A 545 -1.27 -39.90 -29.55
N PRO A 546 -0.05 -39.75 -30.09
CA PRO A 546 0.19 -39.87 -31.53
C PRO A 546 -0.25 -41.21 -32.07
N SER A 547 -0.70 -41.27 -33.35
CA SER A 547 -0.93 -42.52 -34.06
C SER A 547 0.39 -43.23 -34.39
N GLU A 548 1.45 -42.50 -34.62
CA GLU A 548 2.81 -42.98 -34.81
C GLU A 548 3.62 -42.77 -33.53
N MET A 549 3.77 -43.86 -32.77
CA MET A 549 4.53 -43.87 -31.53
C MET A 549 6.02 -43.99 -31.81
N PRO A 550 6.92 -43.43 -30.92
CA PRO A 550 8.35 -43.54 -31.14
C PRO A 550 8.82 -45.00 -31.15
N GLU A 551 9.67 -45.37 -32.14
CA GLU A 551 10.24 -46.70 -32.22
C GLU A 551 11.13 -47.08 -31.00
N ALA A 552 11.75 -46.07 -30.39
CA ALA A 552 12.58 -46.18 -29.20
C ALA A 552 12.64 -44.84 -28.41
N GLY A 553 12.86 -44.97 -27.11
CA GLY A 553 13.01 -43.81 -26.21
C GLY A 553 11.70 -43.36 -25.56
N PRO A 554 11.73 -42.27 -24.80
CA PRO A 554 10.55 -41.74 -24.12
C PRO A 554 9.62 -41.01 -25.10
N LEU A 555 8.33 -40.95 -24.76
CA LEU A 555 7.35 -40.20 -25.50
C LEU A 555 7.42 -38.71 -25.10
N LYS A 556 7.58 -37.85 -26.08
CA LYS A 556 7.55 -36.40 -25.84
C LYS A 556 6.15 -35.98 -25.41
N VAL A 557 6.08 -35.05 -24.46
CA VAL A 557 4.81 -34.56 -23.94
C VAL A 557 4.76 -33.02 -23.84
N VAL A 558 3.60 -32.49 -24.19
CA VAL A 558 3.28 -31.08 -24.07
C VAL A 558 2.07 -30.92 -23.14
N ILE A 559 2.18 -30.03 -22.11
CA ILE A 559 1.05 -29.60 -21.32
C ILE A 559 0.35 -28.49 -22.10
N PHE A 560 -0.96 -28.63 -22.28
CA PHE A 560 -1.78 -27.61 -22.91
C PHE A 560 -2.62 -26.85 -21.87
N GLY A 561 -2.49 -25.51 -21.85
CA GLY A 561 -3.32 -24.59 -21.05
C GLY A 561 -4.45 -24.01 -21.87
N HIS A 562 -5.70 -24.26 -21.44
CA HIS A 562 -6.89 -23.78 -22.14
C HIS A 562 -7.19 -22.31 -21.85
N ALA A 563 -8.05 -21.68 -22.66
CA ALA A 563 -8.50 -20.31 -22.50
C ALA A 563 -9.60 -20.17 -21.42
N LEU A 564 -9.86 -18.92 -20.98
CA LEU A 564 -11.01 -18.57 -20.18
C LEU A 564 -12.30 -19.04 -20.91
N VAL A 565 -13.37 -19.33 -20.21
CA VAL A 565 -14.65 -19.87 -20.72
C VAL A 565 -14.57 -21.22 -21.44
N THR A 566 -13.40 -21.85 -21.46
CA THR A 566 -13.20 -23.17 -22.08
C THR A 566 -12.78 -24.22 -21.05
N GLU A 567 -12.26 -25.36 -21.47
CA GLU A 567 -11.89 -26.45 -20.60
C GLU A 567 -10.85 -27.36 -21.26
N ARG A 568 -10.35 -28.41 -20.56
CA ARG A 568 -9.25 -29.28 -20.98
C ARG A 568 -9.35 -29.86 -22.38
N ARG A 569 -10.57 -30.14 -22.89
CA ARG A 569 -10.77 -30.73 -24.24
C ARG A 569 -10.49 -29.74 -25.37
N MET A 570 -10.28 -28.47 -25.07
CA MET A 570 -9.74 -27.52 -26.04
C MET A 570 -8.36 -27.94 -26.59
N LEU A 571 -7.64 -28.84 -25.90
CA LEU A 571 -6.41 -29.43 -26.44
C LEU A 571 -6.59 -30.06 -27.81
N PHE A 572 -7.83 -30.54 -28.18
CA PHE A 572 -8.10 -31.14 -29.49
C PHE A 572 -7.83 -30.18 -30.65
N ALA A 573 -7.93 -28.86 -30.42
CA ALA A 573 -7.59 -27.85 -31.43
C ALA A 573 -6.11 -27.94 -31.88
N VAL A 574 -5.23 -28.43 -31.04
CA VAL A 574 -3.78 -28.53 -31.33
C VAL A 574 -3.27 -29.96 -31.34
N ALA A 575 -4.09 -30.92 -30.93
CA ALA A 575 -3.68 -32.32 -30.72
C ALA A 575 -3.14 -32.98 -32.00
N ASP A 576 -3.76 -32.73 -33.14
CA ASP A 576 -3.35 -33.35 -34.40
C ASP A 576 -1.97 -32.88 -34.86
N ALA A 577 -1.72 -31.55 -34.74
CA ALA A 577 -0.41 -30.95 -35.08
C ALA A 577 0.68 -31.42 -34.10
N MET A 578 0.37 -31.54 -32.83
CA MET A 578 1.29 -32.07 -31.81
C MET A 578 1.62 -33.53 -32.10
N ALA A 579 0.59 -34.34 -32.37
CA ALA A 579 0.72 -35.74 -32.68
C ALA A 579 1.55 -35.99 -33.97
N GLN A 580 1.32 -35.18 -35.02
CA GLN A 580 2.10 -35.22 -36.26
C GLN A 580 3.61 -35.04 -35.99
N ASN A 581 3.96 -34.27 -34.96
CA ASN A 581 5.35 -34.06 -34.55
C ASN A 581 5.83 -34.99 -33.44
N GLY A 582 5.05 -36.01 -33.13
CA GLY A 582 5.42 -37.07 -32.18
C GLY A 582 5.25 -36.67 -30.71
N TYR A 583 4.40 -35.68 -30.41
CA TYR A 583 4.09 -35.25 -29.07
C TYR A 583 2.73 -35.82 -28.60
N ALA A 584 2.69 -36.34 -27.39
CA ALA A 584 1.47 -36.48 -26.63
C ALA A 584 1.05 -35.08 -26.09
N THR A 585 -0.24 -34.80 -26.03
CA THR A 585 -0.75 -33.57 -25.48
C THR A 585 -1.62 -33.85 -24.27
N LEU A 586 -1.38 -33.19 -23.15
CA LEU A 586 -2.03 -33.41 -21.85
C LEU A 586 -2.57 -32.12 -21.30
N ALA A 587 -3.85 -32.10 -20.91
CA ALA A 587 -4.51 -30.92 -20.33
C ALA A 587 -5.36 -31.27 -19.11
N ILE A 588 -5.52 -30.31 -18.22
CA ILE A 588 -6.39 -30.32 -17.02
C ILE A 588 -7.34 -29.15 -17.06
N ASP A 589 -8.43 -29.20 -16.27
CA ASP A 589 -9.29 -28.04 -16.04
C ASP A 589 -8.67 -27.12 -14.98
N PHE A 590 -8.53 -25.83 -15.28
CA PHE A 590 -8.15 -24.83 -14.30
C PHE A 590 -9.25 -24.63 -13.23
N PRO A 591 -8.95 -24.04 -12.07
CA PRO A 591 -9.98 -23.75 -11.07
C PRO A 591 -11.19 -23.06 -11.72
N TYR A 592 -12.39 -23.48 -11.34
CA TYR A 592 -13.66 -22.96 -11.82
C TYR A 592 -13.93 -23.10 -13.34
N HIS A 593 -13.16 -23.95 -14.03
CA HIS A 593 -13.38 -24.26 -15.44
C HIS A 593 -13.81 -25.73 -15.65
N GLY A 594 -14.50 -25.96 -16.74
CA GLY A 594 -14.93 -27.30 -17.13
C GLY A 594 -15.65 -28.04 -16.00
N SER A 595 -15.15 -29.19 -15.61
CA SER A 595 -15.71 -29.99 -14.52
C SER A 595 -15.65 -29.34 -13.13
N ARG A 596 -14.90 -28.27 -12.98
CA ARG A 596 -14.76 -27.49 -11.74
C ARG A 596 -15.60 -26.22 -11.74
N THR A 597 -16.48 -26.02 -12.71
CA THR A 597 -17.37 -24.87 -12.82
C THR A 597 -18.33 -24.82 -11.64
N HIS A 598 -18.54 -23.64 -11.08
CA HIS A 598 -19.42 -23.44 -9.95
C HIS A 598 -20.89 -23.53 -10.37
N CYS A 599 -21.66 -24.47 -9.82
CA CYS A 599 -23.01 -24.77 -10.26
C CYS A 599 -24.04 -23.64 -10.07
N ALA A 600 -23.85 -22.77 -9.06
CA ALA A 600 -24.74 -21.62 -8.82
C ALA A 600 -24.69 -20.56 -9.93
N TYR A 601 -23.67 -20.56 -10.78
CA TYR A 601 -23.55 -19.65 -11.93
C TYR A 601 -24.17 -20.19 -13.22
N PHE A 602 -24.67 -21.41 -13.22
CA PHE A 602 -25.61 -21.85 -14.24
C PHE A 602 -26.93 -21.13 -13.99
N GLY A 603 -27.08 -19.93 -14.53
CA GLY A 603 -28.31 -19.18 -14.41
C GLY A 603 -29.52 -19.93 -15.03
N PRO A 604 -30.75 -19.58 -14.68
CA PRO A 604 -31.98 -20.20 -15.18
C PRO A 604 -32.27 -19.83 -16.65
N THR A 605 -31.28 -19.44 -17.44
CA THR A 605 -31.48 -19.07 -18.84
C THR A 605 -31.63 -20.31 -19.70
N CYS A 606 -32.85 -20.72 -19.86
CA CYS A 606 -33.23 -21.61 -20.96
C CYS A 606 -32.86 -20.94 -22.30
N TYR A 607 -32.27 -21.70 -23.22
CA TYR A 607 -31.99 -21.23 -24.59
C TYR A 607 -32.75 -22.12 -25.60
N PRO A 608 -32.99 -21.61 -26.81
CA PRO A 608 -33.65 -22.41 -27.84
C PRO A 608 -32.82 -23.68 -28.15
N ASP A 609 -33.50 -24.82 -28.15
CA ASP A 609 -32.84 -26.09 -28.53
C ASP A 609 -32.41 -26.01 -29.99
N PRO A 610 -31.09 -26.08 -30.29
CA PRO A 610 -30.61 -26.00 -31.67
C PRO A 610 -30.99 -27.21 -32.51
N LEU A 611 -31.47 -28.27 -31.88
CA LEU A 611 -31.87 -29.52 -32.55
C LEU A 611 -33.39 -29.67 -32.67
N ASN A 612 -34.18 -28.91 -31.90
CA ASN A 612 -35.62 -29.00 -31.88
C ASN A 612 -36.22 -27.59 -31.92
N GLU A 613 -36.67 -27.17 -33.09
CA GLU A 613 -37.25 -25.85 -33.33
C GLU A 613 -38.53 -25.67 -32.47
N GLY A 614 -38.47 -24.71 -31.52
CA GLY A 614 -39.56 -24.35 -30.61
C GLY A 614 -39.47 -24.95 -29.21
N GLU A 615 -38.47 -25.77 -28.92
CA GLU A 615 -38.17 -26.24 -27.57
C GLU A 615 -37.09 -25.37 -26.92
N MET A 616 -37.17 -25.26 -25.59
CA MET A 616 -36.15 -24.57 -24.79
C MET A 616 -35.37 -25.58 -23.99
N LEU A 617 -34.08 -25.60 -24.18
CA LEU A 617 -33.16 -26.33 -23.32
C LEU A 617 -32.89 -25.50 -22.06
N CYS A 618 -33.30 -26.07 -20.94
CA CYS A 618 -33.01 -25.52 -19.62
C CYS A 618 -32.01 -26.45 -18.95
N PRO A 619 -30.71 -26.10 -18.94
CA PRO A 619 -29.71 -26.98 -18.32
C PRO A 619 -29.97 -27.06 -16.82
N GLU A 620 -30.08 -28.26 -16.32
CA GLU A 620 -29.96 -28.49 -14.88
C GLU A 620 -28.47 -28.42 -14.50
N PRO A 621 -28.12 -27.61 -13.48
CA PRO A 621 -26.74 -27.39 -13.10
C PRO A 621 -26.06 -28.65 -12.56
N CYS A 622 -26.84 -29.63 -12.10
CA CYS A 622 -26.33 -30.87 -11.52
C CYS A 622 -26.98 -32.08 -12.18
N GLN A 623 -26.26 -33.23 -12.20
CA GLN A 623 -26.79 -34.49 -12.69
C GLN A 623 -27.99 -35.02 -11.89
N ASP A 624 -28.83 -35.86 -12.49
CA ASP A 624 -29.92 -36.57 -11.80
C ASP A 624 -29.38 -37.22 -10.52
N GLY A 625 -29.98 -36.88 -9.39
CA GLY A 625 -29.63 -37.39 -8.07
C GLY A 625 -28.59 -36.59 -7.30
N THR A 626 -28.12 -35.47 -7.86
CA THR A 626 -27.26 -34.50 -7.16
C THR A 626 -27.92 -33.14 -7.04
N VAL A 627 -27.52 -32.33 -6.05
CA VAL A 627 -28.07 -31.00 -5.76
C VAL A 627 -26.91 -29.99 -5.69
N CYS A 628 -27.10 -28.81 -6.26
CA CYS A 628 -26.18 -27.70 -6.13
C CYS A 628 -26.23 -27.16 -4.70
N VAL A 629 -25.11 -27.18 -4.01
CA VAL A 629 -24.97 -26.60 -2.67
C VAL A 629 -24.34 -25.20 -2.75
N ASP A 630 -24.44 -24.45 -1.65
CA ASP A 630 -24.03 -23.04 -1.60
C ASP A 630 -22.56 -22.81 -1.97
N ASP A 631 -21.70 -23.80 -1.80
CA ASP A 631 -20.28 -23.74 -2.18
C ASP A 631 -20.02 -24.06 -3.67
N GLY A 632 -21.08 -24.24 -4.46
CA GLY A 632 -21.00 -24.40 -5.90
C GLY A 632 -20.72 -25.83 -6.38
N ARG A 633 -20.77 -26.83 -5.52
CA ARG A 633 -20.62 -28.24 -5.90
C ARG A 633 -21.97 -28.91 -6.09
N CYS A 634 -22.01 -29.86 -7.03
CA CYS A 634 -23.13 -30.81 -7.14
C CYS A 634 -22.87 -32.00 -6.22
N VAL A 635 -23.62 -32.13 -5.14
CA VAL A 635 -23.45 -33.21 -4.15
C VAL A 635 -24.64 -34.20 -4.21
N ASP A 636 -24.35 -35.47 -4.02
CA ASP A 636 -25.35 -36.52 -3.86
C ASP A 636 -25.86 -36.61 -2.40
N ASN A 637 -26.73 -37.58 -2.13
CA ASN A 637 -27.27 -37.81 -0.80
C ASN A 637 -26.23 -38.26 0.25
N SER A 638 -25.00 -38.60 -0.15
CA SER A 638 -23.89 -38.90 0.75
C SER A 638 -23.11 -37.69 1.17
N GLY A 639 -23.35 -36.55 0.52
CA GLY A 639 -22.57 -35.33 0.70
C GLY A 639 -21.23 -35.33 -0.04
N GLU A 640 -20.97 -36.40 -0.80
CA GLU A 640 -19.83 -36.48 -1.70
C GLU A 640 -20.24 -35.98 -3.06
N GLY A 641 -19.50 -35.01 -3.61
CA GLY A 641 -19.78 -34.47 -4.91
C GLY A 641 -18.58 -33.82 -5.57
N ASN A 642 -18.59 -33.84 -6.86
CA ASN A 642 -17.68 -33.12 -7.72
C ASN A 642 -18.39 -31.92 -8.32
N TYR A 643 -17.60 -30.92 -8.71
CA TYR A 643 -18.08 -29.90 -9.63
C TYR A 643 -18.62 -30.59 -10.90
N LEU A 644 -19.56 -29.99 -11.51
CA LEU A 644 -20.28 -30.47 -12.71
C LEU A 644 -19.70 -31.65 -13.48
N ASN A 645 -20.39 -32.75 -13.48
CA ASN A 645 -20.04 -33.96 -14.30
C ASN A 645 -20.86 -34.07 -15.61
N THR A 646 -21.67 -33.05 -15.96
CA THR A 646 -22.62 -33.16 -17.09
C THR A 646 -22.35 -32.22 -18.24
N TRP A 647 -22.66 -32.74 -19.43
CA TRP A 647 -22.77 -32.03 -20.69
C TRP A 647 -24.15 -31.40 -20.88
N PRO A 648 -24.24 -30.15 -21.28
CA PRO A 648 -24.27 -29.78 -22.69
C PRO A 648 -23.28 -28.62 -23.03
N VAL A 649 -22.84 -28.59 -24.28
CA VAL A 649 -21.72 -27.76 -24.77
C VAL A 649 -21.91 -26.25 -24.60
N ILE A 650 -23.12 -25.74 -24.81
CA ILE A 650 -23.36 -24.29 -24.88
C ILE A 650 -23.48 -23.60 -23.52
N PRO A 651 -24.17 -24.13 -22.50
CA PRO A 651 -24.20 -23.50 -21.19
C PRO A 651 -22.87 -23.53 -20.42
N MET A 652 -22.05 -24.55 -20.69
CA MET A 652 -20.71 -24.64 -20.09
C MET A 652 -19.82 -23.46 -20.46
N PHE A 653 -19.91 -22.96 -21.70
CA PHE A 653 -19.13 -21.80 -22.12
C PHE A 653 -19.51 -20.52 -21.39
N GLN A 654 -20.76 -20.38 -20.95
CA GLN A 654 -21.17 -19.20 -20.20
C GLN A 654 -20.77 -19.23 -18.72
N ALA A 655 -20.64 -20.42 -18.14
CA ALA A 655 -20.34 -20.60 -16.73
C ALA A 655 -18.87 -20.97 -16.47
N SER A 656 -18.20 -21.63 -17.43
CA SER A 656 -16.81 -22.02 -17.30
C SER A 656 -15.91 -20.78 -17.13
N GLY A 657 -15.20 -20.72 -16.04
CA GLY A 657 -14.31 -19.60 -15.72
C GLY A 657 -14.99 -18.33 -15.23
N ALA A 658 -16.34 -18.28 -15.13
CA ALA A 658 -17.08 -17.09 -14.73
C ALA A 658 -16.66 -16.53 -13.37
N THR A 659 -16.20 -17.38 -12.46
CA THR A 659 -15.73 -17.01 -11.12
C THR A 659 -14.21 -17.02 -10.96
N PHE A 660 -13.48 -17.29 -12.04
CA PHE A 660 -12.02 -17.32 -11.97
C PHE A 660 -11.42 -15.92 -11.83
N LEU A 661 -11.97 -14.96 -12.57
CA LEU A 661 -11.61 -13.54 -12.51
C LEU A 661 -12.77 -12.78 -11.84
N ASP A 662 -12.70 -12.59 -10.54
CA ASP A 662 -13.73 -11.97 -9.73
C ASP A 662 -13.26 -10.59 -9.24
N LEU A 663 -13.80 -9.52 -9.84
CA LEU A 663 -13.46 -8.14 -9.47
C LEU A 663 -13.96 -7.75 -8.08
N GLU A 664 -15.03 -8.40 -7.60
CA GLU A 664 -15.56 -8.16 -6.26
C GLU A 664 -14.77 -8.94 -5.18
N ASN A 665 -13.97 -9.93 -5.59
CA ASN A 665 -13.12 -10.74 -4.72
C ASN A 665 -11.70 -10.82 -5.28
N LEU A 666 -10.95 -9.72 -5.18
CA LEU A 666 -9.56 -9.66 -5.65
C LEU A 666 -8.63 -10.65 -4.93
N PRO A 667 -8.75 -10.89 -3.59
CA PRO A 667 -8.00 -11.96 -2.92
C PRO A 667 -8.30 -13.33 -3.52
N GLY A 668 -9.57 -13.63 -3.76
CA GLY A 668 -9.98 -14.89 -4.41
C GLY A 668 -9.41 -15.01 -5.81
N THR A 669 -9.49 -13.96 -6.64
CA THR A 669 -8.86 -13.97 -7.97
C THR A 669 -7.37 -14.30 -7.89
N ARG A 670 -6.59 -13.65 -7.02
CA ARG A 670 -5.17 -14.00 -6.77
C ARG A 670 -5.01 -15.49 -6.41
N ASP A 671 -5.85 -15.97 -5.51
CA ASP A 671 -5.75 -17.32 -4.96
C ASP A 671 -6.14 -18.41 -6.00
N HIS A 672 -7.04 -18.09 -6.95
CA HIS A 672 -7.35 -18.95 -8.09
C HIS A 672 -6.14 -19.15 -9.00
N PHE A 673 -5.37 -18.09 -9.26
CA PHE A 673 -4.10 -18.20 -9.98
C PHE A 673 -3.08 -19.07 -9.24
N TYR A 674 -2.92 -18.88 -7.92
CA TYR A 674 -2.05 -19.73 -7.11
C TYR A 674 -2.45 -21.19 -7.19
N GLN A 675 -3.75 -21.50 -7.10
CA GLN A 675 -4.24 -22.89 -7.23
C GLN A 675 -3.97 -23.46 -8.62
N ALA A 676 -4.16 -22.66 -9.68
CA ALA A 676 -3.83 -23.11 -11.04
C ALA A 676 -2.35 -23.45 -11.20
N TYR A 677 -1.43 -22.69 -10.59
CA TYR A 677 0.00 -23.00 -10.59
C TYR A 677 0.33 -24.25 -9.78
N ALA A 678 -0.36 -24.49 -8.68
CA ALA A 678 -0.22 -25.74 -7.91
C ALA A 678 -0.71 -26.94 -8.70
N ASP A 679 -1.84 -26.83 -9.40
CA ASP A 679 -2.41 -27.90 -10.24
C ASP A 679 -1.50 -28.24 -11.43
N LEU A 680 -1.01 -27.23 -12.15
CA LEU A 680 -0.04 -27.43 -13.24
C LEU A 680 1.28 -28.04 -12.74
N SER A 681 1.73 -27.63 -11.54
CA SER A 681 2.94 -28.21 -10.92
C SER A 681 2.72 -29.65 -10.49
N THR A 682 1.52 -29.97 -10.03
CA THR A 682 1.11 -31.36 -9.70
C THR A 682 1.07 -32.23 -10.97
N LEU A 683 0.52 -31.70 -12.07
CA LEU A 683 0.52 -32.37 -13.36
C LEU A 683 1.94 -32.64 -13.85
N LEU A 684 2.82 -31.63 -13.79
CA LEU A 684 4.23 -31.78 -14.16
C LEU A 684 4.95 -32.82 -13.29
N ARG A 685 4.65 -32.84 -11.99
CA ARG A 685 5.18 -33.87 -11.08
C ARG A 685 4.66 -35.23 -11.46
N SER A 686 3.37 -35.37 -11.80
CA SER A 686 2.81 -36.65 -12.28
C SER A 686 3.48 -37.14 -13.56
N ILE A 687 3.77 -36.24 -14.52
CA ILE A 687 4.51 -36.62 -15.74
C ILE A 687 5.89 -37.23 -15.41
N LYS A 688 6.56 -36.72 -14.39
CA LYS A 688 7.91 -37.14 -14.00
C LYS A 688 7.97 -38.35 -13.09
N GLU A 689 7.01 -38.46 -12.17
CA GLU A 689 7.04 -39.47 -11.08
C GLU A 689 5.89 -40.50 -11.19
N GLY A 690 4.89 -40.24 -12.01
CA GLY A 690 3.70 -41.08 -12.15
C GLY A 690 3.97 -42.30 -13.06
N ASP A 691 3.14 -43.31 -12.92
CA ASP A 691 3.24 -44.54 -13.75
C ASP A 691 2.47 -44.38 -15.08
N TRP A 692 2.94 -43.45 -15.91
CA TRP A 692 2.37 -43.24 -17.25
C TRP A 692 2.70 -44.40 -18.21
N LYS A 693 3.76 -45.12 -17.92
CA LYS A 693 4.14 -46.28 -18.74
C LYS A 693 3.09 -47.38 -18.73
N SER A 694 2.48 -47.63 -17.60
CA SER A 694 1.38 -48.62 -17.52
C SER A 694 0.14 -48.19 -18.32
N ILE A 695 0.00 -46.89 -18.55
CA ILE A 695 -1.13 -46.30 -19.25
C ILE A 695 -0.86 -46.20 -20.75
N THR A 696 0.31 -45.70 -21.15
CA THR A 696 0.62 -45.36 -22.55
C THR A 696 1.51 -46.40 -23.24
N GLY A 697 2.14 -47.26 -22.47
CA GLY A 697 3.19 -48.17 -22.96
C GLY A 697 4.58 -47.56 -23.01
N TYR A 698 4.71 -46.23 -22.73
CA TYR A 698 5.94 -45.45 -22.82
C TYR A 698 6.20 -44.65 -21.57
N ASP A 699 7.44 -44.46 -21.19
CA ASP A 699 7.86 -43.43 -20.25
C ASP A 699 7.75 -42.10 -20.95
N PHE A 700 7.33 -41.07 -20.22
CA PHE A 700 7.36 -39.70 -20.75
C PHE A 700 8.77 -39.12 -20.71
N ASP A 701 9.06 -38.20 -21.65
CA ASP A 701 10.30 -37.45 -21.66
C ASP A 701 10.33 -36.50 -20.43
N THR A 702 11.51 -36.31 -19.86
CA THR A 702 11.74 -35.37 -18.75
C THR A 702 11.75 -33.94 -19.20
N GLU A 703 12.00 -33.67 -20.50
CA GLU A 703 11.87 -32.36 -21.12
C GLU A 703 10.40 -32.12 -21.55
N VAL A 704 9.63 -31.56 -20.67
CA VAL A 704 8.22 -31.28 -20.91
C VAL A 704 8.07 -29.91 -21.59
N GLY A 705 7.24 -29.88 -22.64
CA GLY A 705 6.83 -28.62 -23.28
C GLY A 705 5.56 -28.04 -22.67
N TYR A 706 5.33 -26.75 -22.92
CA TYR A 706 4.08 -26.09 -22.60
C TYR A 706 3.54 -25.30 -23.79
N ALA A 707 2.24 -25.38 -24.03
CA ALA A 707 1.54 -24.54 -24.99
C ALA A 707 0.25 -24.03 -24.33
N GLY A 708 -0.01 -22.74 -24.36
CA GLY A 708 -1.21 -22.19 -23.73
C GLY A 708 -1.80 -21.03 -24.50
N GLN A 709 -3.13 -20.94 -24.51
CA GLN A 709 -3.90 -19.92 -25.22
C GLN A 709 -4.62 -19.00 -24.21
N SER A 710 -4.56 -17.69 -24.41
CA SER A 710 -5.29 -16.70 -23.61
C SER A 710 -4.99 -16.87 -22.11
N LEU A 711 -5.96 -17.22 -21.28
CA LEU A 711 -5.73 -17.58 -19.87
C LEU A 711 -4.62 -18.62 -19.72
N GLY A 712 -4.60 -19.66 -20.58
CA GLY A 712 -3.53 -20.65 -20.60
C GLY A 712 -2.18 -20.04 -20.96
N GLY A 713 -2.14 -19.00 -21.79
CA GLY A 713 -0.95 -18.21 -22.08
C GLY A 713 -0.50 -17.36 -20.89
N ILE A 714 -1.46 -16.72 -20.18
CA ILE A 714 -1.23 -15.95 -18.95
C ILE A 714 -0.64 -16.86 -17.86
N LEU A 715 -1.34 -17.94 -17.53
CA LEU A 715 -0.86 -18.93 -16.56
C LEU A 715 0.44 -19.58 -16.99
N GLY A 716 0.56 -19.88 -18.30
CA GLY A 716 1.75 -20.49 -18.88
C GLY A 716 3.01 -19.64 -18.78
N THR A 717 2.89 -18.33 -18.81
CA THR A 717 4.01 -17.40 -18.61
C THR A 717 4.63 -17.60 -17.24
N VAL A 718 3.82 -17.57 -16.19
CA VAL A 718 4.29 -17.79 -14.81
C VAL A 718 4.72 -19.23 -14.62
N PHE A 719 3.92 -20.20 -15.08
CA PHE A 719 4.26 -21.63 -14.96
C PHE A 719 5.62 -21.95 -15.61
N THR A 720 5.87 -21.44 -16.82
CA THR A 720 7.17 -21.58 -17.47
C THR A 720 8.28 -20.94 -16.65
N ALA A 721 8.05 -19.74 -16.14
CA ALA A 721 9.05 -19.00 -15.35
C ALA A 721 9.46 -19.74 -14.07
N ILE A 722 8.50 -20.31 -13.34
CA ILE A 722 8.74 -20.98 -12.05
C ILE A 722 9.18 -22.43 -12.18
N GLN A 723 9.08 -23.06 -13.37
CA GLN A 723 9.44 -24.46 -13.59
C GLN A 723 10.72 -24.56 -14.42
N PRO A 724 11.89 -24.81 -13.81
CA PRO A 724 13.16 -24.83 -14.53
C PRO A 724 13.26 -25.97 -15.55
N THR A 725 12.41 -26.97 -15.46
CA THR A 725 12.37 -28.13 -16.34
C THR A 725 11.44 -27.97 -17.56
N ILE A 726 10.67 -26.89 -17.62
CA ILE A 726 9.98 -26.53 -18.85
C ILE A 726 10.97 -25.83 -19.78
N ALA A 727 11.47 -26.59 -20.78
CA ALA A 727 12.51 -26.11 -21.68
C ALA A 727 11.94 -25.33 -22.86
N ARG A 728 10.69 -25.57 -23.25
CA ARG A 728 10.04 -25.02 -24.44
C ARG A 728 8.63 -24.58 -24.15
N SER A 729 8.26 -23.36 -24.57
CA SER A 729 6.92 -22.85 -24.36
C SER A 729 6.42 -22.00 -25.53
N VAL A 730 5.16 -22.20 -25.89
CA VAL A 730 4.41 -21.34 -26.79
C VAL A 730 3.31 -20.66 -26.00
N LEU A 731 3.41 -19.35 -25.88
CA LEU A 731 2.47 -18.51 -25.14
C LEU A 731 1.64 -17.71 -26.16
N ASN A 732 0.44 -18.21 -26.46
CA ASN A 732 -0.44 -17.62 -27.46
C ASN A 732 -1.37 -16.63 -26.78
N VAL A 733 -1.35 -15.39 -27.26
CA VAL A 733 -2.11 -14.24 -26.74
C VAL A 733 -2.12 -14.13 -25.21
N PRO A 734 -0.93 -14.20 -24.55
CA PRO A 734 -0.83 -14.02 -23.11
C PRO A 734 -0.99 -12.53 -22.78
N GLY A 735 -1.32 -12.19 -21.55
CA GLY A 735 -1.37 -10.81 -21.05
C GLY A 735 -0.62 -10.66 -19.73
N GLY A 736 0.15 -9.57 -19.59
CA GLY A 736 0.66 -9.06 -18.32
C GLY A 736 0.00 -7.73 -17.98
N ASP A 737 0.32 -7.13 -16.82
CA ASP A 737 -0.39 -5.97 -16.28
C ASP A 737 -1.89 -6.26 -16.19
N LEU A 738 -2.25 -7.24 -15.34
CA LEU A 738 -3.62 -7.73 -15.20
C LEU A 738 -4.62 -6.62 -14.86
N VAL A 739 -4.19 -5.60 -14.11
CA VAL A 739 -5.04 -4.45 -13.78
C VAL A 739 -5.39 -3.65 -15.02
N SER A 740 -4.41 -3.38 -15.88
CA SER A 740 -4.65 -2.66 -17.13
C SER A 740 -5.44 -3.50 -18.14
N LEU A 741 -5.28 -4.82 -18.09
CA LEU A 741 -6.04 -5.75 -18.92
C LEU A 741 -7.54 -5.61 -18.65
N PHE A 742 -7.98 -5.65 -17.40
CA PHE A 742 -9.40 -5.48 -17.05
C PHE A 742 -9.96 -4.15 -17.54
N ARG A 743 -9.20 -3.09 -17.46
CA ARG A 743 -9.62 -1.74 -17.83
C ARG A 743 -9.64 -1.50 -19.34
N ASN A 744 -8.68 -2.06 -20.07
CA ASN A 744 -8.41 -1.73 -21.47
C ASN A 744 -8.94 -2.78 -22.47
N SER A 745 -9.35 -3.95 -22.00
CA SER A 745 -9.93 -4.99 -22.84
C SER A 745 -11.33 -4.61 -23.28
N GLU A 746 -11.64 -4.65 -24.56
CA GLU A 746 -12.99 -4.39 -25.08
C GLU A 746 -14.02 -5.38 -24.48
N TRP A 747 -13.59 -6.60 -24.16
CA TRP A 747 -14.47 -7.59 -23.55
C TRP A 747 -14.66 -7.38 -22.05
N PHE A 748 -13.61 -7.10 -21.28
CA PHE A 748 -13.70 -6.97 -19.82
C PHE A 748 -14.19 -5.59 -19.38
N GLN A 749 -13.97 -4.54 -20.19
CA GLN A 749 -14.32 -3.16 -19.87
C GLN A 749 -15.77 -2.99 -19.42
N PRO A 750 -16.80 -3.56 -20.06
CA PRO A 750 -18.17 -3.40 -19.60
C PRO A 750 -18.42 -3.95 -18.18
N HIS A 751 -17.75 -5.04 -17.81
CA HIS A 751 -17.83 -5.62 -16.47
C HIS A 751 -17.07 -4.77 -15.47
N PHE A 752 -15.92 -4.25 -15.87
CA PHE A 752 -15.13 -3.33 -15.06
C PHE A 752 -15.86 -2.00 -14.82
N ASP A 753 -16.44 -1.41 -15.84
CA ASP A 753 -17.20 -0.15 -15.71
C ASP A 753 -18.43 -0.34 -14.79
N LYS A 754 -19.12 -1.47 -14.91
CA LYS A 754 -20.21 -1.83 -14.00
C LYS A 754 -19.72 -1.97 -12.56
N PHE A 755 -18.62 -2.67 -12.33
CA PHE A 755 -18.00 -2.79 -11.00
C PHE A 755 -17.64 -1.42 -10.40
N VAL A 756 -17.05 -0.53 -11.20
CA VAL A 756 -16.69 0.84 -10.80
C VAL A 756 -17.94 1.63 -10.38
N GLU A 757 -19.02 1.54 -11.17
CA GLU A 757 -20.29 2.22 -10.90
C GLU A 757 -20.99 1.67 -9.64
N GLU A 758 -21.11 0.34 -9.50
CA GLU A 758 -21.78 -0.32 -8.37
C GLU A 758 -21.08 -0.07 -7.04
N ASN A 759 -19.74 0.12 -7.06
CA ASN A 759 -18.95 0.46 -5.88
C ASN A 759 -18.80 1.97 -5.68
N GLY A 760 -19.43 2.81 -6.50
CA GLY A 760 -19.45 4.26 -6.35
C GLY A 760 -18.12 4.96 -6.65
N PHE A 761 -17.18 4.32 -7.35
CA PHE A 761 -15.92 4.93 -7.75
C PHE A 761 -16.12 5.90 -8.91
N VAL A 762 -15.43 7.03 -8.87
CA VAL A 762 -15.41 8.01 -9.95
C VAL A 762 -14.08 7.91 -10.70
N LEU A 763 -14.13 7.68 -12.00
CA LEU A 763 -12.92 7.59 -12.83
C LEU A 763 -12.01 8.82 -12.66
N GLY A 764 -10.76 8.58 -12.32
CA GLY A 764 -9.76 9.64 -12.10
C GLY A 764 -9.83 10.32 -10.73
N SER A 765 -10.74 9.89 -9.84
CA SER A 765 -10.71 10.32 -8.44
C SER A 765 -9.55 9.68 -7.67
N GLU A 766 -9.27 10.22 -6.50
CA GLU A 766 -8.25 9.66 -5.60
C GLU A 766 -8.65 8.24 -5.13
N GLU A 767 -9.92 8.02 -4.81
CA GLU A 767 -10.47 6.73 -4.39
C GLU A 767 -10.34 5.67 -5.50
N TYR A 768 -10.58 6.08 -6.75
CA TYR A 768 -10.40 5.22 -7.91
C TYR A 768 -8.92 4.82 -8.08
N ASP A 769 -7.99 5.77 -7.99
CA ASP A 769 -6.56 5.47 -8.10
C ASP A 769 -6.07 4.60 -6.92
N GLN A 770 -6.59 4.81 -5.71
CA GLN A 770 -6.30 3.94 -4.56
C GLN A 770 -6.82 2.52 -4.77
N MET A 771 -8.02 2.36 -5.32
CA MET A 771 -8.58 1.05 -5.67
C MET A 771 -7.70 0.33 -6.70
N MET A 772 -7.29 1.04 -7.77
CA MET A 772 -6.40 0.48 -8.80
C MET A 772 -5.02 0.11 -8.23
N LEU A 773 -4.50 0.91 -7.29
CA LEU A 773 -3.25 0.63 -6.59
C LEU A 773 -3.35 -0.64 -5.73
N ILE A 774 -4.42 -0.77 -4.97
CA ILE A 774 -4.72 -1.94 -4.13
C ILE A 774 -4.82 -3.20 -4.99
N ALA A 775 -5.57 -3.13 -6.11
CA ALA A 775 -5.69 -4.22 -7.06
C ALA A 775 -4.33 -4.61 -7.65
N GLY A 776 -3.51 -3.62 -8.02
CA GLY A 776 -2.16 -3.85 -8.52
C GLY A 776 -1.25 -4.54 -7.51
N TRP A 777 -1.20 -4.06 -6.28
CA TRP A 777 -0.38 -4.70 -5.23
C TRP A 777 -0.77 -6.16 -5.00
N MET A 778 -2.06 -6.46 -5.02
CA MET A 778 -2.57 -7.81 -4.78
C MET A 778 -2.30 -8.75 -5.96
N LEU A 779 -2.53 -8.28 -7.19
CA LEU A 779 -2.40 -9.11 -8.39
C LEU A 779 -0.97 -9.25 -8.86
N ASP A 780 -0.05 -8.33 -8.53
CA ASP A 780 1.38 -8.45 -8.86
C ASP A 780 1.99 -9.79 -8.41
N ALA A 781 1.45 -10.37 -7.33
CA ALA A 781 1.87 -11.68 -6.83
C ALA A 781 1.66 -12.82 -7.83
N VAL A 782 0.74 -12.66 -8.77
CA VAL A 782 0.36 -13.67 -9.78
C VAL A 782 0.41 -13.15 -11.21
N ASP A 783 0.72 -11.86 -11.38
CA ASP A 783 0.77 -11.21 -12.70
C ASP A 783 1.97 -11.73 -13.51
N PRO A 784 1.77 -12.17 -14.75
CA PRO A 784 2.85 -12.62 -15.63
C PRO A 784 4.00 -11.64 -15.77
N GLN A 785 3.74 -10.33 -15.80
CA GLN A 785 4.81 -9.32 -15.92
C GLN A 785 5.81 -9.39 -14.77
N SER A 786 5.36 -9.74 -13.56
CA SER A 786 6.22 -9.89 -12.38
C SER A 786 7.21 -11.05 -12.48
N TYR A 787 6.94 -12.03 -13.35
CA TYR A 787 7.78 -13.22 -13.58
C TYR A 787 8.61 -13.16 -14.86
N THR A 788 8.51 -12.09 -15.63
CA THR A 788 9.26 -11.93 -16.89
C THR A 788 10.79 -12.05 -16.74
N PRO A 789 11.44 -11.63 -15.63
CA PRO A 789 12.86 -11.84 -15.44
C PRO A 789 13.27 -13.33 -15.42
N TYR A 790 12.35 -14.19 -14.99
CA TYR A 790 12.57 -15.65 -14.86
C TYR A 790 12.13 -16.44 -16.10
N LEU A 791 11.50 -15.80 -17.07
CA LEU A 791 11.01 -16.49 -18.26
C LEU A 791 12.15 -16.97 -19.18
N LYS A 792 13.21 -16.16 -19.33
CA LYS A 792 14.34 -16.47 -20.22
C LYS A 792 15.71 -16.09 -19.69
N LYS A 793 15.78 -15.07 -18.81
CA LYS A 793 17.06 -14.46 -18.41
C LYS A 793 17.72 -15.17 -17.25
N ARG A 794 16.96 -15.59 -16.25
CA ARG A 794 17.45 -16.20 -15.00
C ARG A 794 16.51 -17.27 -14.47
N SER A 795 17.07 -18.22 -13.74
CA SER A 795 16.33 -19.28 -13.07
C SER A 795 15.58 -18.73 -11.85
N PHE A 796 14.33 -19.16 -11.66
CA PHE A 796 13.54 -18.80 -10.49
C PHE A 796 14.10 -19.39 -9.19
N ASP A 797 14.79 -20.52 -9.25
CA ASP A 797 15.31 -21.21 -8.07
C ASP A 797 16.55 -20.53 -7.48
N ASP A 798 17.54 -20.25 -8.31
CA ASP A 798 18.89 -19.87 -7.90
C ASP A 798 19.43 -18.60 -8.58
N GLU A 799 18.58 -17.90 -9.33
CA GLU A 799 18.92 -16.65 -10.04
C GLU A 799 20.03 -16.81 -11.11
N GLN A 800 20.46 -18.05 -11.40
CA GLN A 800 21.48 -18.31 -12.40
C GLN A 800 20.95 -18.08 -13.82
N PRO A 801 21.81 -17.71 -14.78
CA PRO A 801 21.41 -17.61 -16.17
C PRO A 801 20.73 -18.87 -16.68
N LEU A 802 19.59 -18.70 -17.34
CA LEU A 802 18.78 -19.78 -17.88
C LEU A 802 18.63 -19.62 -19.40
N SER A 803 18.65 -20.74 -20.13
CA SER A 803 18.33 -20.76 -21.54
C SER A 803 17.10 -21.61 -21.78
N ARG A 804 16.09 -21.03 -22.44
CA ARG A 804 14.82 -21.67 -22.80
C ARG A 804 14.38 -21.24 -24.19
N ASP A 805 13.67 -22.10 -24.87
CA ASP A 805 12.99 -21.80 -26.13
C ASP A 805 11.56 -21.36 -25.83
N VAL A 806 11.35 -20.06 -25.72
CA VAL A 806 10.04 -19.45 -25.45
C VAL A 806 9.68 -18.50 -26.60
N ILE A 807 8.44 -18.56 -27.02
CA ILE A 807 7.86 -17.64 -27.99
C ILE A 807 6.55 -17.07 -27.45
N ILE A 808 6.34 -15.79 -27.65
CA ILE A 808 5.08 -15.10 -27.37
C ILE A 808 4.42 -14.82 -28.73
N GLN A 809 3.13 -15.15 -28.83
CA GLN A 809 2.33 -14.87 -30.02
C GLN A 809 1.28 -13.81 -29.70
N MET A 810 1.11 -12.85 -30.57
CA MET A 810 0.16 -11.74 -30.45
C MET A 810 -0.76 -11.66 -31.66
N ALA A 811 -2.06 -11.69 -31.42
CA ALA A 811 -3.05 -11.42 -32.45
C ALA A 811 -3.23 -9.93 -32.62
N THR A 812 -3.03 -9.39 -33.83
CA THR A 812 -3.02 -7.94 -34.06
C THR A 812 -4.40 -7.27 -33.93
N PHE A 813 -5.47 -8.03 -33.99
CA PHE A 813 -6.87 -7.58 -33.83
C PHE A 813 -7.52 -8.16 -32.59
N ASP A 814 -6.74 -8.37 -31.53
CA ASP A 814 -7.23 -8.95 -30.29
C ASP A 814 -8.09 -7.96 -29.52
N ASN A 815 -9.36 -8.32 -29.30
CA ASN A 815 -10.33 -7.54 -28.55
C ASN A 815 -10.53 -8.02 -27.12
N VAL A 816 -9.82 -9.09 -26.71
CA VAL A 816 -9.89 -9.65 -25.35
C VAL A 816 -8.62 -9.31 -24.58
N ILE A 817 -7.44 -9.62 -25.14
CA ILE A 817 -6.15 -9.25 -24.57
C ILE A 817 -5.59 -8.07 -25.35
N PRO A 818 -5.59 -6.85 -24.80
CA PRO A 818 -5.01 -5.69 -25.48
C PRO A 818 -3.55 -5.96 -25.87
N ASN A 819 -3.17 -5.56 -27.08
CA ASN A 819 -1.83 -5.83 -27.60
C ASN A 819 -0.71 -5.27 -26.69
N SER A 820 -0.97 -4.15 -26.00
CA SER A 820 -0.06 -3.61 -25.00
C SER A 820 0.25 -4.58 -23.86
N ASN A 821 -0.73 -5.41 -23.46
CA ASN A 821 -0.59 -6.40 -22.39
C ASN A 821 0.21 -7.63 -22.82
N THR A 822 0.18 -7.98 -24.11
CA THR A 822 1.06 -9.02 -24.69
C THR A 822 2.46 -8.46 -24.94
N GLN A 823 2.55 -7.25 -25.48
CA GLN A 823 3.81 -6.58 -25.79
C GLN A 823 4.69 -6.39 -24.55
N VAL A 824 4.12 -5.99 -23.42
CA VAL A 824 4.88 -5.77 -22.18
C VAL A 824 5.62 -7.02 -21.72
N LEU A 825 5.06 -8.20 -21.94
CA LEU A 825 5.72 -9.46 -21.58
C LEU A 825 6.97 -9.71 -22.45
N SER A 826 6.90 -9.42 -23.75
CA SER A 826 8.04 -9.51 -24.66
C SER A 826 9.13 -8.48 -24.30
N ASP A 827 8.74 -7.24 -24.07
CA ASP A 827 9.66 -6.14 -23.76
C ASP A 827 10.45 -6.42 -22.45
N LEU A 828 9.76 -6.83 -21.41
CA LEU A 828 10.37 -7.11 -20.10
C LEU A 828 11.23 -8.38 -20.11
N SER A 829 10.77 -9.46 -20.75
CA SER A 829 11.47 -10.75 -20.77
C SER A 829 12.60 -10.79 -21.82
N GLY A 830 12.46 -10.06 -22.93
CA GLY A 830 13.29 -10.21 -24.11
C GLY A 830 13.00 -11.49 -24.90
N VAL A 831 11.81 -12.10 -24.69
CA VAL A 831 11.31 -13.22 -25.48
C VAL A 831 10.81 -12.67 -26.82
N PRO A 832 11.09 -13.35 -27.96
CA PRO A 832 10.59 -12.94 -29.25
C PRO A 832 9.07 -12.87 -29.30
N LEU A 833 8.55 -11.73 -29.78
CA LEU A 833 7.15 -11.55 -30.08
C LEU A 833 6.87 -11.90 -31.54
N TYR A 834 5.82 -12.68 -31.72
CA TYR A 834 5.36 -13.10 -33.02
C TYR A 834 3.94 -12.57 -33.29
N GLU A 835 3.81 -11.63 -34.22
CA GLU A 835 2.55 -10.99 -34.56
C GLU A 835 1.88 -11.72 -35.75
N TYR A 836 0.56 -11.88 -35.66
CA TYR A 836 -0.22 -12.44 -36.73
C TYR A 836 -1.59 -11.76 -36.88
N PRO A 837 -2.13 -11.67 -38.11
CA PRO A 837 -3.36 -10.94 -38.37
C PRO A 837 -4.62 -11.77 -38.06
N ALA A 838 -4.97 -11.85 -36.79
CA ALA A 838 -6.17 -12.55 -36.35
C ALA A 838 -6.77 -11.88 -35.13
N SER A 839 -8.02 -12.24 -34.79
CA SER A 839 -8.67 -11.89 -33.54
C SER A 839 -8.34 -12.90 -32.46
N HIS A 840 -8.53 -12.50 -31.19
CA HIS A 840 -8.20 -13.31 -30.02
C HIS A 840 -8.79 -14.73 -30.08
N ALA A 841 -10.01 -14.86 -30.55
CA ALA A 841 -10.81 -16.05 -30.28
C ALA A 841 -10.32 -17.31 -30.98
N PHE A 842 -9.43 -17.25 -31.98
CA PHE A 842 -9.40 -18.35 -32.92
C PHE A 842 -8.06 -18.68 -33.50
N LEU A 843 -6.91 -18.47 -32.77
CA LEU A 843 -5.82 -18.87 -33.48
C LEU A 843 -4.57 -19.26 -33.00
N VAL A 844 -4.16 -20.24 -33.59
CA VAL A 844 -2.79 -20.68 -33.74
C VAL A 844 -2.32 -20.35 -35.13
N VAL A 845 -1.26 -19.62 -35.26
CA VAL A 845 -0.76 -19.22 -36.53
C VAL A 845 0.55 -19.86 -36.88
N PRO A 846 0.72 -20.06 -38.14
CA PRO A 846 1.92 -20.60 -38.71
C PRO A 846 3.07 -19.68 -38.57
N VAL A 847 4.19 -20.26 -38.39
CA VAL A 847 5.41 -19.52 -38.37
C VAL A 847 6.58 -20.26 -38.91
N GLU A 848 7.23 -19.59 -39.81
CA GLU A 848 8.55 -19.98 -40.17
C GLU A 848 9.60 -19.16 -39.42
N PRO A 849 10.73 -19.68 -39.10
CA PRO A 849 11.08 -21.05 -38.78
C PRO A 849 11.30 -21.20 -37.28
N ALA A 850 10.89 -22.25 -36.71
CA ALA A 850 11.19 -22.62 -35.35
C ALA A 850 10.21 -22.24 -34.29
N TYR A 851 9.09 -22.91 -34.27
CA TYR A 851 8.43 -23.22 -33.00
C TYR A 851 9.37 -23.97 -32.06
N PRO A 852 9.33 -23.74 -30.77
CA PRO A 852 10.14 -24.42 -29.79
C PRO A 852 10.04 -25.95 -29.82
N PHE A 853 8.99 -26.47 -30.42
CA PHE A 853 8.74 -27.93 -30.55
C PHE A 853 9.24 -28.55 -31.88
N GLY A 854 9.98 -27.77 -32.68
CA GLY A 854 10.45 -28.26 -34.00
C GLY A 854 9.32 -28.48 -35.02
N MET A 855 8.17 -27.79 -34.80
CA MET A 855 7.00 -27.82 -35.66
C MET A 855 7.20 -26.83 -36.79
N SER A 856 7.36 -27.28 -38.02
CA SER A 856 7.64 -26.43 -39.17
C SER A 856 6.39 -25.80 -39.79
N ASP A 857 5.21 -26.32 -39.55
CA ASP A 857 3.96 -25.78 -40.09
C ASP A 857 2.74 -26.17 -39.28
N LEU A 858 2.27 -25.27 -38.45
CA LEU A 858 0.87 -25.28 -38.02
C LEU A 858 -0.04 -24.60 -39.06
N SER A 859 0.56 -24.04 -40.14
CA SER A 859 -0.13 -23.17 -41.07
C SER A 859 -1.10 -23.90 -41.98
N ASP A 860 -0.73 -25.04 -42.46
CA ASP A 860 -1.54 -25.72 -43.47
C ASP A 860 -2.82 -26.31 -42.92
N MET A 861 -2.93 -26.42 -41.57
CA MET A 861 -4.08 -27.07 -40.95
C MET A 861 -5.13 -26.09 -40.36
N LEU A 862 -4.80 -24.82 -40.23
CA LEU A 862 -5.70 -23.85 -39.57
C LEU A 862 -6.16 -22.71 -40.48
N THR A 863 -5.60 -22.58 -41.67
CA THR A 863 -6.01 -21.64 -42.69
C THR A 863 -7.32 -21.96 -43.37
N GLU A 864 -7.78 -23.20 -43.30
CA GLU A 864 -9.10 -23.57 -43.83
C GLU A 864 -10.24 -23.57 -42.81
N GLY A 865 -9.92 -23.35 -41.57
CA GLY A 865 -10.88 -23.29 -40.46
C GLY A 865 -11.08 -21.91 -39.90
N VAL A 866 -11.37 -20.92 -40.71
CA VAL A 866 -11.85 -19.61 -40.23
C VAL A 866 -13.26 -19.78 -39.73
N TYR A 867 -13.44 -19.79 -38.41
CA TYR A 867 -14.77 -19.71 -37.81
C TYR A 867 -15.06 -18.27 -37.41
N PRO A 868 -16.30 -17.78 -37.61
CA PRO A 868 -16.70 -16.43 -37.31
C PRO A 868 -16.75 -16.10 -35.83
#